data_121591564d5462398c7e3142c3423a3c
#
_entry.id   121591564d5462398c7e3142c3423a3c
#
_cell.length_a   1.000
_cell.length_b   1.000
_cell.length_c   1.000
_cell.angle_alpha   90.00
_cell.angle_beta   90.00
_cell.angle_gamma   90.00
#
_symmetry.space_group_name_H-M   'P 1'
#
loop_
_entity.id
_entity.type
_entity.pdbx_description
1 polymer ?
#
loop_
_entity_poly.entity_id
_entity_poly.type
_entity_poly.pdbx_seq_one_letter_code
_entity_poly.pdbx_strand_id
1 'polypeptide(L)'
;MKIYKQNQYNQGIGKYKLLSSTSGVGSIMATKLGSYVLISDINKWKFIRWVNSKIEVIRTNNSDNRRVYNLSQTEILNRGLEFIDDQRFINFIKLEKNLTNLVCLVGIPHMALNESYNTTNWKTHPIRSALKNSGEQYEGVSSHYMINGTHFPKWFKNNKGQLKKIGEWFTLWENECRKHPETLRLDYFAPPRDANNFVNEIFSKNEDGNTVRIREYKTLEQTNLILICPNGHLSDIPWPNFLRWKTEKYLRVRSEEDKGENLMSNDLVGPCCGNPKLKWTESKTKSEGYGSIYIECNSCGLGSGFDKDKPKVNLEGINGLEPFCLGHKPWEIEFDEPSIIPYENCSIRNNISNGRERMRVALVTANNVYYANGFSSLFIPKHLAENKPIEVIEALEILEKKYNKYFERKSVTREEYWNSNFDFSDFLIDNDINPIDENIFKLQIQSEFLNQQIISEANDSHEEYRWQEYRCFSTHSSLPELDINTGLRFKDIILPQSLSPFFNKIQKVEELKITNIQLDFTRVKPKERIVVNGEVRESSTGQNIFSIDYKDVFTLPANETLGEGLFFEFSNQYIDEWVKNNLTYLDNRFEKYFKDIPNTNSQGLNSKMKIYNNKYKQFLIHSFSHMMMRELEFTCGYPTASLKERLYISSVNPQRIMSGVLIYTAEGSEGSMGGLVSQGESEKILEIIIKGLERSITCSSDPLCWESEGQGIFDLNLSACFSCSLVAETACEEMNLGLDRRILVDENFGYFYDLISIK
;
A
#
# COMPACT_ATOMS: atom_id res chain seq x y z
N MET A 1 22.89 -25.70 14.55
CA MET A 1 21.89 -25.00 13.74
C MET A 1 22.20 -25.24 12.26
N LYS A 2 21.46 -26.11 11.55
CA LYS A 2 21.67 -26.30 10.11
C LYS A 2 21.04 -25.08 9.41
N ILE A 3 21.87 -24.23 8.88
CA ILE A 3 21.46 -23.13 8.00
C ILE A 3 20.92 -23.80 6.73
N TYR A 4 19.61 -23.90 6.59
CA TYR A 4 19.00 -24.36 5.36
C TYR A 4 19.31 -23.34 4.26
N LYS A 5 19.84 -23.82 3.15
CA LYS A 5 20.16 -22.97 2.00
C LYS A 5 18.89 -22.24 1.56
N GLN A 6 18.98 -20.94 1.62
CA GLN A 6 17.91 -19.96 1.37
C GLN A 6 17.22 -20.13 -0.01
N ASN A 7 17.86 -20.81 -0.95
CA ASN A 7 17.48 -20.80 -2.36
C ASN A 7 16.53 -21.90 -2.83
N GLN A 8 16.18 -22.89 -1.98
CA GLN A 8 15.36 -24.00 -2.44
C GLN A 8 13.85 -23.86 -2.20
N TYR A 9 13.42 -22.86 -1.43
CA TYR A 9 12.03 -22.78 -0.96
C TYR A 9 11.46 -21.35 -0.95
N ASN A 10 11.97 -20.48 -1.81
CA ASN A 10 11.51 -19.10 -1.95
C ASN A 10 10.14 -19.02 -2.62
N GLN A 11 9.10 -19.44 -1.95
CA GLN A 11 7.70 -19.23 -2.38
C GLN A 11 6.84 -18.57 -1.32
N GLY A 12 7.40 -17.91 -0.38
CA GLY A 12 6.64 -17.23 0.61
C GLY A 12 6.66 -15.71 0.42
N ILE A 13 6.15 -15.06 1.42
CA ILE A 13 5.99 -13.62 1.45
C ILE A 13 7.35 -13.02 1.77
N GLY A 14 8.03 -12.50 0.79
CA GLY A 14 9.23 -11.70 1.02
C GLY A 14 8.88 -10.42 1.79
N LYS A 15 9.84 -9.87 2.54
CA LYS A 15 9.73 -8.60 3.26
C LYS A 15 9.03 -7.51 2.42
N TYR A 16 9.30 -7.48 1.15
CA TYR A 16 8.81 -6.49 0.20
C TYR A 16 7.41 -6.75 -0.36
N LYS A 17 6.80 -7.89 -0.06
CA LYS A 17 5.44 -8.20 -0.51
C LYS A 17 4.35 -7.76 0.47
N LEU A 18 4.70 -7.53 1.73
CA LEU A 18 3.79 -6.90 2.69
C LEU A 18 3.89 -5.39 2.60
N LEU A 19 2.77 -4.71 2.79
CA LEU A 19 2.58 -3.27 2.57
C LEU A 19 2.82 -2.85 1.11
N SER A 20 2.66 -3.79 0.19
CA SER A 20 2.64 -3.53 -1.26
C SER A 20 1.23 -3.19 -1.74
N SER A 21 1.10 -2.83 -3.00
CA SER A 21 -0.20 -2.57 -3.63
C SER A 21 -1.16 -3.77 -3.60
N THR A 22 -0.63 -4.98 -3.44
CA THR A 22 -1.41 -6.23 -3.50
C THR A 22 -1.44 -7.01 -2.20
N SER A 23 -0.73 -6.58 -1.16
CA SER A 23 -0.59 -7.36 0.07
C SER A 23 -0.38 -6.47 1.30
N GLY A 24 -1.07 -6.77 2.39
CA GLY A 24 -1.00 -6.06 3.65
C GLY A 24 -2.07 -6.54 4.61
N VAL A 25 -2.42 -5.71 5.59
CA VAL A 25 -3.53 -6.00 6.52
C VAL A 25 -4.84 -6.21 5.76
N GLY A 26 -5.56 -7.26 6.08
CA GLY A 26 -6.81 -7.60 5.39
C GLY A 26 -6.64 -8.29 4.04
N SER A 27 -5.42 -8.48 3.54
CA SER A 27 -5.17 -9.30 2.35
C SER A 27 -5.21 -10.80 2.67
N ILE A 28 -5.54 -11.61 1.67
CA ILE A 28 -5.57 -13.07 1.78
C ILE A 28 -4.33 -13.62 1.08
N MET A 29 -3.56 -14.42 1.80
CA MET A 29 -2.31 -14.97 1.29
C MET A 29 -2.34 -16.50 1.25
N ALA A 30 -1.82 -17.07 0.17
CA ALA A 30 -1.65 -18.50 0.05
C ALA A 30 -0.47 -18.97 0.91
N THR A 31 -0.66 -20.05 1.65
CA THR A 31 0.40 -20.72 2.41
C THR A 31 1.02 -21.85 1.59
N LYS A 32 2.21 -22.28 1.96
CA LYS A 32 2.88 -23.43 1.32
C LYS A 32 2.12 -24.76 1.44
N LEU A 33 1.22 -24.86 2.42
CA LEU A 33 0.37 -26.04 2.60
C LEU A 33 -0.92 -25.99 1.78
N GLY A 34 -1.05 -25.01 0.88
CA GLY A 34 -2.22 -24.87 0.01
C GLY A 34 -3.46 -24.31 0.70
N SER A 35 -3.31 -23.71 1.87
CA SER A 35 -4.39 -22.99 2.56
C SER A 35 -4.23 -21.49 2.38
N TYR A 36 -5.33 -20.75 2.62
CA TYR A 36 -5.36 -19.28 2.57
C TYR A 36 -5.48 -18.71 3.99
N VAL A 37 -4.71 -17.64 4.24
CA VAL A 37 -4.69 -16.95 5.51
C VAL A 37 -4.93 -15.46 5.29
N LEU A 38 -5.82 -14.88 6.07
CA LEU A 38 -6.14 -13.45 6.12
C LEU A 38 -5.22 -12.77 7.13
N ILE A 39 -4.52 -11.73 6.71
CA ILE A 39 -3.62 -10.96 7.58
C ILE A 39 -4.43 -10.11 8.55
N SER A 40 -4.14 -10.23 9.85
CA SER A 40 -4.79 -9.45 10.91
C SER A 40 -4.30 -8.01 10.94
N ASP A 41 -5.08 -7.15 11.62
CA ASP A 41 -4.72 -5.74 11.86
C ASP A 41 -3.40 -5.60 12.63
N ILE A 42 -2.73 -4.44 12.47
CA ILE A 42 -1.39 -4.22 13.02
C ILE A 42 -1.33 -4.26 14.55
N ASN A 43 -2.44 -3.97 15.23
CA ASN A 43 -2.45 -3.99 16.70
C ASN A 43 -2.33 -5.39 17.27
N LYS A 44 -2.50 -6.42 16.42
CA LYS A 44 -2.29 -7.83 16.77
C LYS A 44 -0.88 -8.29 16.46
N TRP A 45 -0.08 -7.51 15.75
CA TRP A 45 1.30 -7.84 15.44
C TRP A 45 2.17 -7.63 16.69
N LYS A 46 2.82 -8.69 17.15
CA LYS A 46 3.54 -8.67 18.42
C LYS A 46 4.66 -7.66 18.47
N PHE A 47 5.39 -7.45 17.39
CA PHE A 47 6.45 -6.45 17.33
C PHE A 47 5.90 -5.01 17.42
N ILE A 48 4.76 -4.71 16.81
CA ILE A 48 4.09 -3.40 16.95
C ILE A 48 3.64 -3.20 18.41
N ARG A 49 3.01 -4.22 19.03
CA ARG A 49 2.60 -4.16 20.43
C ARG A 49 3.79 -3.95 21.36
N TRP A 50 4.90 -4.63 21.07
CA TRP A 50 6.12 -4.46 21.87
C TRP A 50 6.68 -3.04 21.73
N VAL A 51 6.79 -2.48 20.52
CA VAL A 51 7.21 -1.09 20.31
C VAL A 51 6.28 -0.12 21.05
N ASN A 52 4.96 -0.28 20.88
CA ASN A 52 3.99 0.56 21.58
C ASN A 52 4.13 0.50 23.12
N SER A 53 4.52 -0.65 23.68
CA SER A 53 4.76 -0.79 25.13
C SER A 53 6.00 -0.02 25.63
N LYS A 54 6.85 0.44 24.70
CA LYS A 54 8.06 1.24 24.99
C LYS A 54 7.86 2.73 24.74
N ILE A 55 6.66 3.15 24.37
CA ILE A 55 6.33 4.56 24.16
C ILE A 55 5.84 5.15 25.48
N GLU A 56 6.56 6.14 25.97
CA GLU A 56 6.20 6.87 27.19
C GLU A 56 5.43 8.16 26.86
N VAL A 57 4.39 8.41 27.62
CA VAL A 57 3.60 9.66 27.53
C VAL A 57 4.00 10.54 28.69
N ILE A 58 4.71 11.62 28.42
CA ILE A 58 5.07 12.65 29.39
C ILE A 58 4.03 13.76 29.31
N ARG A 59 3.32 14.01 30.40
CA ARG A 59 2.36 15.12 30.50
C ARG A 59 3.07 16.35 31.05
N THR A 60 3.17 17.38 30.22
CA THR A 60 3.67 18.69 30.65
C THR A 60 2.58 19.73 30.38
N ASN A 61 2.14 20.43 31.44
CA ASN A 61 1.30 21.65 31.42
C ASN A 61 0.42 21.84 30.16
N ASN A 62 -0.55 20.94 29.95
CA ASN A 62 -1.52 20.92 28.83
C ASN A 62 -1.03 20.36 27.49
N SER A 63 0.16 19.83 27.37
CA SER A 63 0.59 19.09 26.18
C SER A 63 1.09 17.69 26.53
N ASP A 64 0.66 16.68 25.78
CA ASP A 64 1.18 15.32 25.86
C ASP A 64 2.40 15.20 24.95
N ASN A 65 3.59 15.14 25.52
CA ASN A 65 4.81 14.79 24.78
C ASN A 65 5.02 13.28 24.87
N ARG A 66 5.06 12.62 23.74
CA ARG A 66 5.28 11.17 23.65
C ARG A 66 6.66 10.88 23.13
N ARG A 67 7.35 9.93 23.75
CA ARG A 67 8.70 9.49 23.37
C ARG A 67 8.74 7.99 23.25
N VAL A 68 9.49 7.52 22.25
CA VAL A 68 9.95 6.13 22.26
C VAL A 68 10.99 6.03 23.37
N TYR A 69 10.68 5.23 24.38
CA TYR A 69 11.58 5.01 25.48
C TYR A 69 12.96 4.54 25.00
N ASN A 70 14.03 4.93 25.68
CA ASN A 70 15.43 4.60 25.40
C ASN A 70 15.65 3.11 25.09
N LEU A 71 15.18 2.67 23.94
CA LEU A 71 15.58 1.39 23.39
C LEU A 71 17.03 1.51 23.00
N SER A 72 17.89 0.78 23.70
CA SER A 72 19.29 0.71 23.27
C SER A 72 19.30 0.15 21.85
N GLN A 73 20.14 0.71 21.01
CA GLN A 73 20.30 0.22 19.64
C GLN A 73 20.57 -1.29 19.61
N THR A 74 21.26 -1.80 20.62
CA THR A 74 21.51 -3.23 20.85
C THR A 74 20.21 -4.01 21.10
N GLU A 75 19.26 -3.48 21.86
CA GLU A 75 17.97 -4.16 22.12
C GLU A 75 17.10 -4.22 20.87
N ILE A 76 17.12 -3.16 20.05
CA ILE A 76 16.43 -3.11 18.75
C ILE A 76 17.05 -4.13 17.80
N LEU A 77 18.36 -4.12 17.63
CA LEU A 77 19.09 -5.03 16.74
C LEU A 77 18.95 -6.49 17.17
N ASN A 78 19.02 -6.78 18.49
CA ASN A 78 18.83 -8.13 19.00
C ASN A 78 17.43 -8.69 18.73
N ARG A 79 16.44 -7.82 18.51
CA ARG A 79 15.08 -8.22 18.11
C ARG A 79 14.87 -8.23 16.61
N GLY A 80 15.90 -7.89 15.81
CA GLY A 80 15.76 -7.81 14.35
C GLY A 80 14.76 -6.75 13.89
N LEU A 81 14.51 -5.73 14.72
CA LEU A 81 13.68 -4.59 14.40
C LEU A 81 14.53 -3.47 13.84
N GLU A 82 13.95 -2.66 13.00
CA GLU A 82 14.55 -1.49 12.41
C GLU A 82 13.59 -0.31 12.57
N PHE A 83 14.06 0.79 13.17
CA PHE A 83 13.32 2.04 13.14
C PHE A 83 13.67 2.80 11.88
N ILE A 84 12.64 3.26 11.19
CA ILE A 84 12.78 4.09 10.01
C ILE A 84 12.67 5.54 10.47
N ASP A 85 13.82 6.23 10.45
CA ASP A 85 13.92 7.62 10.87
C ASP A 85 13.64 8.55 9.69
N ASP A 86 12.36 8.73 9.39
CA ASP A 86 11.89 9.75 8.45
C ASP A 86 10.89 10.68 9.17
N GLN A 87 11.42 11.59 9.99
CA GLN A 87 10.61 12.53 10.77
C GLN A 87 9.78 13.44 9.86
N ARG A 88 10.29 13.80 8.69
CA ARG A 88 9.58 14.56 7.67
C ARG A 88 8.32 13.82 7.22
N PHE A 89 8.44 12.54 6.93
CA PHE A 89 7.31 11.70 6.53
C PHE A 89 6.32 11.46 7.68
N ILE A 90 6.81 11.22 8.90
CA ILE A 90 5.96 11.09 10.09
C ILE A 90 5.09 12.35 10.28
N ASN A 91 5.70 13.54 10.18
CA ASN A 91 4.97 14.80 10.31
C ASN A 91 3.94 15.00 9.20
N PHE A 92 4.28 14.63 7.97
CA PHE A 92 3.35 14.64 6.85
C PHE A 92 2.14 13.73 7.10
N ILE A 93 2.37 12.48 7.54
CA ILE A 93 1.29 11.53 7.84
C ILE A 93 0.38 12.03 8.96
N LYS A 94 0.97 12.64 10.01
CA LYS A 94 0.19 13.22 11.13
C LYS A 94 -0.82 14.23 10.64
N LEU A 95 -0.42 15.12 9.73
CA LEU A 95 -1.28 16.17 9.19
C LEU A 95 -2.31 15.61 8.21
N GLU A 96 -1.87 14.83 7.23
CA GLU A 96 -2.73 14.32 6.17
C GLU A 96 -3.81 13.33 6.66
N LYS A 97 -3.50 12.54 7.69
CA LYS A 97 -4.37 11.45 8.17
C LYS A 97 -4.86 11.64 9.59
N ASN A 98 -4.60 12.79 10.19
CA ASN A 98 -4.99 13.11 11.56
C ASN A 98 -4.47 12.08 12.59
N LEU A 99 -3.29 11.47 12.30
CA LEU A 99 -2.60 10.56 13.21
C LEU A 99 -1.71 11.34 14.18
N THR A 100 -2.31 12.26 14.95
CA THR A 100 -1.62 13.26 15.76
C THR A 100 -0.58 12.67 16.73
N ASN A 101 -0.76 11.43 17.13
CA ASN A 101 0.07 10.74 18.11
C ASN A 101 1.07 9.75 17.53
N LEU A 102 1.21 9.69 16.21
CA LEU A 102 2.21 8.86 15.55
C LEU A 102 3.62 9.30 15.99
N VAL A 103 4.42 8.35 16.47
CA VAL A 103 5.75 8.60 17.02
C VAL A 103 6.84 8.07 16.10
N CYS A 104 6.65 6.86 15.57
CA CYS A 104 7.70 6.19 14.81
C CYS A 104 7.15 5.29 13.70
N LEU A 105 8.01 5.02 12.73
CA LEU A 105 7.83 3.99 11.73
C LEU A 105 8.75 2.82 12.05
N VAL A 106 8.24 1.59 11.88
CA VAL A 106 9.00 0.37 12.19
C VAL A 106 9.06 -0.52 10.98
N GLY A 107 10.27 -0.86 10.58
CA GLY A 107 10.51 -1.83 9.51
C GLY A 107 9.91 -3.19 9.85
N ILE A 108 9.33 -3.85 8.85
CA ILE A 108 8.85 -5.22 9.02
C ILE A 108 10.05 -6.12 9.26
N PRO A 109 10.10 -6.88 10.38
CA PRO A 109 11.25 -7.70 10.69
C PRO A 109 11.53 -8.73 9.59
N HIS A 110 12.76 -8.79 9.12
CA HIS A 110 13.17 -9.75 8.09
C HIS A 110 12.83 -11.19 8.49
N MET A 111 12.97 -11.51 9.76
CA MET A 111 12.67 -12.83 10.31
C MET A 111 11.18 -13.19 10.24
N ALA A 112 10.27 -12.21 10.30
CA ALA A 112 8.84 -12.43 10.19
C ALA A 112 8.42 -12.94 8.82
N LEU A 113 9.20 -12.61 7.80
CA LEU A 113 8.92 -12.91 6.40
C LEU A 113 9.95 -13.86 5.80
N ASN A 114 10.97 -14.21 6.55
CA ASN A 114 12.03 -15.09 6.09
C ASN A 114 11.55 -16.53 6.08
N GLU A 115 11.60 -17.11 4.92
CA GLU A 115 11.16 -18.47 4.63
C GLU A 115 12.24 -19.52 4.68
N SER A 116 13.42 -19.14 5.03
CA SER A 116 14.52 -20.08 5.26
C SER A 116 14.23 -21.05 6.41
N TYR A 117 13.11 -20.84 7.09
CA TYR A 117 12.58 -21.76 8.06
C TYR A 117 12.12 -23.04 7.39
N ASN A 118 12.52 -24.12 7.96
CA ASN A 118 12.25 -25.46 7.50
C ASN A 118 10.79 -25.61 7.04
N THR A 119 10.59 -25.76 5.74
CA THR A 119 9.27 -25.84 5.12
C THR A 119 8.53 -27.12 5.49
N THR A 120 9.22 -28.14 5.96
CA THR A 120 8.62 -29.34 6.53
C THR A 120 8.11 -29.11 7.94
N ASN A 121 8.66 -28.12 8.64
CA ASN A 121 8.20 -27.71 9.95
C ASN A 121 7.34 -26.46 9.86
N TRP A 122 6.05 -26.67 9.62
CA TRP A 122 5.04 -25.65 9.62
C TRP A 122 5.08 -24.70 10.83
N LYS A 123 5.70 -25.14 11.95
CA LYS A 123 5.88 -24.33 13.15
C LYS A 123 6.63 -23.03 12.95
N THR A 124 7.44 -22.91 11.95
CA THR A 124 8.28 -21.76 11.71
C THR A 124 7.72 -20.76 10.68
N HIS A 125 6.51 -21.03 10.15
CA HIS A 125 5.90 -20.12 9.18
C HIS A 125 5.48 -18.80 9.85
N PRO A 126 5.84 -17.63 9.30
CA PRO A 126 5.58 -16.33 9.92
C PRO A 126 4.11 -16.06 10.25
N ILE A 127 3.19 -16.53 9.42
CA ILE A 127 1.75 -16.29 9.55
C ILE A 127 1.07 -17.25 10.54
N ARG A 128 1.75 -18.25 11.02
CA ARG A 128 1.17 -19.26 11.92
C ARG A 128 0.62 -18.74 13.22
N SER A 129 1.29 -17.75 13.79
CA SER A 129 0.87 -17.15 15.06
C SER A 129 -0.57 -16.65 15.04
N ALA A 130 -1.13 -16.59 13.85
CA ALA A 130 -2.49 -16.19 13.60
C ALA A 130 -3.57 -17.06 14.22
N LEU A 131 -3.32 -18.36 14.30
CA LEU A 131 -4.36 -19.30 14.72
C LEU A 131 -4.44 -19.46 16.23
N LYS A 132 -3.36 -19.18 16.92
CA LYS A 132 -3.32 -19.21 18.39
C LYS A 132 -2.35 -18.16 18.89
N ASN A 133 -2.77 -17.41 19.85
CA ASN A 133 -1.92 -16.46 20.56
C ASN A 133 -1.04 -17.20 21.58
N SER A 134 -0.13 -18.04 21.11
CA SER A 134 0.85 -18.62 21.99
C SER A 134 1.95 -17.61 22.22
N GLY A 135 2.24 -17.25 23.44
CA GLY A 135 3.45 -16.54 23.81
C GLY A 135 4.72 -17.40 23.63
N GLU A 136 4.57 -18.59 23.06
CA GLU A 136 5.60 -19.62 22.99
C GLU A 136 6.71 -19.27 22.02
N GLN A 137 7.90 -19.57 22.42
CA GLN A 137 9.09 -19.56 21.56
C GLN A 137 9.10 -20.87 20.77
N TYR A 138 9.30 -20.73 19.46
CA TYR A 138 9.67 -21.87 18.62
C TYR A 138 11.19 -21.90 18.49
N GLU A 139 11.79 -23.07 18.46
CA GLU A 139 13.22 -23.19 18.22
C GLU A 139 13.61 -22.40 16.97
N GLY A 140 14.42 -21.37 17.15
CA GLY A 140 14.97 -20.52 16.11
C GLY A 140 14.17 -19.26 15.74
N VAL A 141 12.91 -19.10 16.19
CA VAL A 141 12.11 -17.90 15.91
C VAL A 141 11.28 -17.49 17.09
N SER A 142 11.50 -16.30 17.61
CA SER A 142 10.61 -15.71 18.59
C SER A 142 9.27 -15.33 17.97
N SER A 143 8.18 -15.63 18.66
CA SER A 143 6.83 -15.21 18.23
C SER A 143 6.67 -13.68 18.11
N HIS A 144 7.61 -12.89 18.62
CA HIS A 144 7.63 -11.43 18.49
C HIS A 144 7.81 -10.98 17.04
N TYR A 145 8.42 -11.80 16.18
CA TYR A 145 8.66 -11.47 14.78
C TYR A 145 7.53 -11.93 13.86
N MET A 146 6.54 -12.65 14.38
CA MET A 146 5.48 -13.21 13.56
C MET A 146 4.36 -12.19 13.31
N ILE A 147 3.89 -12.18 12.08
CA ILE A 147 2.71 -11.44 11.68
C ILE A 147 1.50 -12.35 11.87
N ASN A 148 0.48 -11.84 12.53
CA ASN A 148 -0.72 -12.58 12.82
C ASN A 148 -1.67 -12.65 11.62
N GLY A 149 -2.40 -13.75 11.49
CA GLY A 149 -3.44 -13.94 10.50
C GLY A 149 -4.40 -15.07 10.93
N THR A 150 -5.46 -15.30 10.20
CA THR A 150 -6.43 -16.38 10.44
C THR A 150 -6.74 -17.11 9.15
N HIS A 151 -7.06 -18.41 9.19
CA HIS A 151 -7.54 -19.11 8.00
C HIS A 151 -8.84 -18.49 7.50
N PHE A 152 -8.83 -18.10 6.22
CA PHE A 152 -9.98 -17.52 5.56
C PHE A 152 -9.94 -17.82 4.05
N PRO A 153 -11.02 -18.32 3.45
CA PRO A 153 -12.36 -18.64 4.00
C PRO A 153 -12.33 -19.71 5.11
N LYS A 154 -13.35 -19.70 5.97
CA LYS A 154 -13.43 -20.62 7.12
C LYS A 154 -14.02 -21.99 6.78
N TRP A 155 -14.41 -22.23 5.53
CA TRP A 155 -15.04 -23.46 5.10
C TRP A 155 -14.03 -24.41 4.47
N PHE A 156 -14.05 -25.68 4.95
CA PHE A 156 -13.16 -26.74 4.51
C PHE A 156 -13.99 -27.99 4.16
N LYS A 157 -13.55 -28.73 3.14
CA LYS A 157 -14.14 -30.01 2.74
C LYS A 157 -13.11 -31.14 2.89
N ASN A 158 -13.61 -32.34 3.16
CA ASN A 158 -12.80 -33.55 3.08
C ASN A 158 -12.95 -34.23 1.70
N ASN A 159 -12.23 -35.31 1.48
CA ASN A 159 -12.28 -36.08 0.23
C ASN A 159 -13.64 -36.77 -0.05
N LYS A 160 -14.51 -36.88 0.98
CA LYS A 160 -15.91 -37.36 0.83
C LYS A 160 -16.89 -36.23 0.54
N GLY A 161 -16.38 -34.99 0.40
CA GLY A 161 -17.17 -33.80 0.14
C GLY A 161 -17.89 -33.22 1.36
N GLN A 162 -17.68 -33.70 2.57
CA GLN A 162 -18.29 -33.09 3.75
C GLN A 162 -17.71 -31.69 3.95
N LEU A 163 -18.59 -30.69 3.90
CA LEU A 163 -18.22 -29.26 4.01
C LEU A 163 -18.62 -28.74 5.38
N LYS A 164 -17.64 -28.26 6.16
CA LYS A 164 -17.82 -27.71 7.50
C LYS A 164 -16.92 -26.50 7.72
N LYS A 165 -17.24 -25.70 8.74
CA LYS A 165 -16.34 -24.63 9.20
C LYS A 165 -15.09 -25.21 9.86
N ILE A 166 -13.98 -24.50 9.77
CA ILE A 166 -12.68 -24.92 10.31
C ILE A 166 -12.76 -25.26 11.82
N GLY A 167 -13.54 -24.52 12.60
CA GLY A 167 -13.72 -24.79 14.04
C GLY A 167 -14.31 -26.18 14.33
N GLU A 168 -15.28 -26.66 13.51
CA GLU A 168 -15.84 -27.99 13.64
C GLU A 168 -14.80 -29.08 13.31
N TRP A 169 -13.96 -28.82 12.29
CA TRP A 169 -12.87 -29.71 11.96
C TRP A 169 -11.78 -29.75 13.03
N PHE A 170 -11.45 -28.59 13.62
CA PHE A 170 -10.51 -28.53 14.75
C PHE A 170 -11.00 -29.31 15.96
N THR A 171 -12.27 -29.22 16.32
CA THR A 171 -12.84 -29.99 17.42
C THR A 171 -12.67 -31.52 17.21
N LEU A 172 -12.94 -31.99 15.99
CA LEU A 172 -12.76 -33.40 15.64
C LEU A 172 -11.28 -33.80 15.69
N TRP A 173 -10.40 -32.96 15.13
CA TRP A 173 -8.97 -33.20 15.08
C TRP A 173 -8.33 -33.17 16.47
N GLU A 174 -8.70 -32.23 17.31
CA GLU A 174 -8.24 -32.16 18.70
C GLU A 174 -8.58 -33.41 19.48
N ASN A 175 -9.81 -33.90 19.34
CA ASN A 175 -10.23 -35.14 19.96
C ASN A 175 -9.40 -36.34 19.47
N GLU A 176 -9.05 -36.37 18.19
CA GLU A 176 -8.21 -37.47 17.66
C GLU A 176 -6.76 -37.36 18.14
N CYS A 177 -6.20 -36.14 18.21
CA CYS A 177 -4.87 -35.93 18.79
C CYS A 177 -4.81 -36.35 20.27
N ARG A 178 -5.86 -36.08 21.03
CA ARG A 178 -5.95 -36.51 22.45
C ARG A 178 -5.99 -38.05 22.61
N LYS A 179 -6.55 -38.77 21.64
CA LYS A 179 -6.55 -40.27 21.66
C LYS A 179 -5.16 -40.85 21.35
N HIS A 180 -4.33 -40.15 20.64
CA HIS A 180 -3.04 -40.58 20.16
C HIS A 180 -1.89 -39.61 20.46
N PRO A 181 -1.65 -39.23 21.72
CA PRO A 181 -0.73 -38.18 22.11
C PRO A 181 0.74 -38.51 21.77
N GLU A 182 1.09 -39.79 21.63
CA GLU A 182 2.43 -40.23 21.30
C GLU A 182 2.79 -40.07 19.82
N THR A 183 1.78 -40.08 18.94
CA THR A 183 1.96 -40.12 17.48
C THR A 183 1.36 -38.91 16.77
N LEU A 184 0.51 -38.13 17.44
CA LEU A 184 -0.12 -36.94 16.95
C LEU A 184 0.15 -35.75 17.88
N ARG A 185 0.46 -34.61 17.29
CA ARG A 185 0.56 -33.34 18.01
C ARG A 185 -0.46 -32.36 17.44
N LEU A 186 -1.23 -31.75 18.32
CA LEU A 186 -2.14 -30.70 17.91
C LEU A 186 -1.34 -29.46 17.53
N ASP A 187 -1.55 -29.00 16.33
CA ASP A 187 -0.97 -27.78 15.81
C ASP A 187 -2.10 -26.84 15.38
N TYR A 188 -2.35 -25.82 16.19
CA TYR A 188 -3.40 -24.84 15.91
C TYR A 188 -3.07 -23.89 14.76
N PHE A 189 -1.84 -23.90 14.30
CA PHE A 189 -1.41 -23.05 13.19
C PHE A 189 -1.54 -23.74 11.83
N ALA A 190 -1.56 -25.05 11.79
CA ALA A 190 -1.81 -25.81 10.59
C ALA A 190 -3.31 -26.06 10.42
N PRO A 191 -3.82 -26.18 9.18
CA PRO A 191 -5.18 -26.67 8.95
C PRO A 191 -5.37 -28.03 9.65
N PRO A 192 -6.54 -28.26 10.28
CA PRO A 192 -6.84 -29.56 10.85
C PRO A 192 -6.88 -30.63 9.76
N ARG A 193 -6.70 -31.88 10.13
CA ARG A 193 -6.85 -33.02 9.23
C ARG A 193 -8.21 -33.69 9.43
N ASP A 194 -8.63 -34.51 8.48
CA ASP A 194 -9.85 -35.31 8.61
C ASP A 194 -9.64 -36.45 9.61
N ALA A 195 -10.03 -36.24 10.85
CA ALA A 195 -9.90 -37.20 11.95
C ALA A 195 -10.56 -38.58 11.66
N ASN A 196 -11.53 -38.61 10.74
CA ASN A 196 -12.23 -39.83 10.36
C ASN A 196 -11.59 -40.55 9.17
N ASN A 197 -10.44 -40.09 8.69
CA ASN A 197 -9.82 -40.60 7.48
C ASN A 197 -8.33 -40.84 7.68
N PHE A 198 -8.04 -41.85 8.51
CA PHE A 198 -6.70 -42.35 8.73
C PHE A 198 -6.16 -42.99 7.44
N VAL A 199 -4.91 -42.70 7.10
CA VAL A 199 -4.24 -43.21 5.90
C VAL A 199 -3.33 -44.36 6.26
N ASN A 200 -2.29 -44.11 7.03
CA ASN A 200 -1.29 -45.09 7.42
C ASN A 200 -0.47 -44.60 8.64
N GLU A 201 0.40 -45.45 9.11
CA GLU A 201 1.47 -45.11 10.06
C GLU A 201 2.80 -45.16 9.34
N ILE A 202 3.57 -44.09 9.46
CA ILE A 202 4.92 -44.02 8.91
C ILE A 202 5.94 -43.89 10.05
N PHE A 203 7.12 -44.37 9.78
CA PHE A 203 8.27 -44.20 10.66
C PHE A 203 9.17 -43.14 10.07
N SER A 204 9.39 -42.05 10.81
CA SER A 204 10.27 -40.99 10.42
C SER A 204 11.36 -40.77 11.46
N LYS A 205 12.52 -40.31 11.05
CA LYS A 205 13.57 -39.90 11.99
C LYS A 205 13.32 -38.46 12.43
N ASN A 206 13.29 -38.23 13.75
CA ASN A 206 13.27 -36.86 14.29
C ASN A 206 14.65 -36.19 14.12
N GLU A 207 14.76 -34.95 14.52
CA GLU A 207 16.00 -34.15 14.43
C GLU A 207 17.16 -34.77 15.24
N ASP A 208 16.86 -35.56 16.27
CA ASP A 208 17.81 -36.24 17.11
C ASP A 208 18.21 -37.62 16.53
N GLY A 209 17.71 -37.98 15.36
CA GLY A 209 17.98 -39.27 14.71
C GLY A 209 17.14 -40.43 15.23
N ASN A 210 16.26 -40.19 16.20
CA ASN A 210 15.39 -41.24 16.75
C ASN A 210 14.23 -41.55 15.82
N THR A 211 13.88 -42.82 15.66
CA THR A 211 12.72 -43.23 14.88
C THR A 211 11.44 -42.90 15.63
N VAL A 212 10.63 -42.03 15.05
CA VAL A 212 9.33 -41.60 15.60
C VAL A 212 8.23 -42.19 14.72
N ARG A 213 7.21 -42.72 15.35
CA ARG A 213 5.99 -43.23 14.71
C ARG A 213 5.04 -42.06 14.49
N ILE A 214 4.61 -41.85 13.26
CA ILE A 214 3.70 -40.75 12.87
C ILE A 214 2.44 -41.34 12.24
N ARG A 215 1.27 -40.96 12.70
CA ARG A 215 -0.01 -41.29 12.06
C ARG A 215 -0.37 -40.26 11.01
N GLU A 216 -0.63 -40.71 9.81
CA GLU A 216 -1.08 -39.86 8.71
C GLU A 216 -2.59 -39.87 8.55
N TYR A 217 -3.18 -38.68 8.34
CA TYR A 217 -4.57 -38.49 8.04
C TYR A 217 -4.72 -37.66 6.77
N LYS A 218 -5.84 -37.85 6.05
CA LYS A 218 -6.13 -37.07 4.84
C LYS A 218 -6.24 -35.57 5.19
N THR A 219 -5.72 -34.75 4.30
CA THR A 219 -5.82 -33.30 4.37
C THR A 219 -7.23 -32.84 4.03
N LEU A 220 -7.61 -31.70 4.57
CA LEU A 220 -8.80 -30.97 4.18
C LEU A 220 -8.47 -29.94 3.09
N GLU A 221 -9.43 -29.65 2.26
CA GLU A 221 -9.32 -28.65 1.20
C GLU A 221 -10.18 -27.44 1.55
N GLN A 222 -9.60 -26.26 1.51
CA GLN A 222 -10.29 -24.99 1.81
C GLN A 222 -11.07 -24.53 0.58
N THR A 223 -12.26 -23.97 0.79
CA THR A 223 -12.98 -23.28 -0.30
C THR A 223 -12.24 -22.01 -0.71
N ASN A 224 -12.42 -21.60 -1.95
CA ASN A 224 -11.72 -20.47 -2.55
C ASN A 224 -12.62 -19.31 -2.99
N LEU A 225 -13.91 -19.34 -2.62
CA LEU A 225 -14.90 -18.30 -2.92
C LEU A 225 -15.24 -17.50 -1.66
N ILE A 226 -15.35 -16.20 -1.83
CA ILE A 226 -15.61 -15.21 -0.78
C ILE A 226 -16.59 -14.15 -1.28
N LEU A 227 -17.12 -13.37 -0.34
CA LEU A 227 -17.90 -12.17 -0.60
C LEU A 227 -17.08 -10.93 -0.26
N ILE A 228 -16.95 -10.02 -1.20
CA ILE A 228 -16.20 -8.75 -1.05
C ILE A 228 -17.12 -7.54 -1.29
N CYS A 229 -16.82 -6.45 -0.60
CA CYS A 229 -17.55 -5.19 -0.64
C CYS A 229 -16.65 -4.04 -1.11
N PRO A 230 -17.12 -3.08 -1.93
CA PRO A 230 -16.33 -1.92 -2.36
C PRO A 230 -15.73 -1.12 -1.19
N ASN A 231 -16.39 -1.08 -0.04
CA ASN A 231 -15.93 -0.41 1.18
C ASN A 231 -14.91 -1.24 1.99
N GLY A 232 -14.36 -2.31 1.40
CA GLY A 232 -13.30 -3.12 2.00
C GLY A 232 -13.77 -4.27 2.91
N HIS A 233 -15.08 -4.42 3.20
CA HIS A 233 -15.59 -5.52 4.02
C HIS A 233 -15.44 -6.87 3.31
N LEU A 234 -15.39 -7.93 4.11
CA LEU A 234 -15.11 -9.29 3.67
C LEU A 234 -15.98 -10.29 4.44
N SER A 235 -16.56 -11.26 3.75
CA SER A 235 -17.33 -12.33 4.39
C SER A 235 -17.12 -13.67 3.70
N ASP A 236 -17.24 -14.74 4.48
CA ASP A 236 -17.43 -16.07 3.92
C ASP A 236 -18.74 -16.13 3.14
N ILE A 237 -18.81 -17.02 2.15
CA ILE A 237 -20.11 -17.40 1.58
C ILE A 237 -20.82 -18.27 2.62
N PRO A 238 -22.02 -17.86 3.10
CA PRO A 238 -22.81 -18.67 4.00
C PRO A 238 -23.52 -19.78 3.21
N TRP A 239 -22.83 -20.89 2.93
CA TRP A 239 -23.27 -21.97 2.06
C TRP A 239 -24.69 -22.52 2.36
N PRO A 240 -25.13 -22.65 3.64
CA PRO A 240 -26.52 -23.04 3.92
C PRO A 240 -27.57 -22.05 3.38
N ASN A 241 -27.25 -20.75 3.44
CA ASN A 241 -28.13 -19.68 2.94
C ASN A 241 -28.09 -19.63 1.42
N PHE A 242 -26.89 -19.80 0.83
CA PHE A 242 -26.73 -19.91 -0.63
C PHE A 242 -27.56 -21.08 -1.20
N LEU A 243 -27.50 -22.24 -0.56
CA LEU A 243 -28.24 -23.42 -1.00
C LEU A 243 -29.76 -23.15 -1.03
N ARG A 244 -30.29 -22.50 0.00
CA ARG A 244 -31.71 -22.11 0.05
C ARG A 244 -32.04 -21.08 -1.03
N TRP A 245 -31.26 -19.99 -1.10
CA TRP A 245 -31.44 -18.94 -2.11
C TRP A 245 -31.46 -19.50 -3.53
N LYS A 246 -30.48 -20.34 -3.88
CA LYS A 246 -30.37 -20.92 -5.22
C LYS A 246 -31.53 -21.87 -5.55
N THR A 247 -31.97 -22.65 -4.56
CA THR A 247 -33.15 -23.55 -4.70
C THR A 247 -34.41 -22.74 -4.97
N GLU A 248 -34.68 -21.70 -4.16
CA GLU A 248 -35.85 -20.84 -4.33
C GLU A 248 -35.82 -20.13 -5.70
N LYS A 249 -34.67 -19.62 -6.13
CA LYS A 249 -34.50 -19.02 -7.45
C LYS A 249 -34.82 -20.01 -8.58
N TYR A 250 -34.34 -21.25 -8.45
CA TYR A 250 -34.58 -22.30 -9.45
C TYR A 250 -36.07 -22.70 -9.54
N LEU A 251 -36.75 -22.80 -8.39
CA LEU A 251 -38.16 -23.14 -8.33
C LEU A 251 -39.05 -22.05 -8.94
N ARG A 252 -38.76 -20.78 -8.72
CA ARG A 252 -39.51 -19.64 -9.31
C ARG A 252 -39.36 -19.58 -10.83
N VAL A 253 -38.19 -19.77 -11.37
CA VAL A 253 -37.96 -19.83 -12.82
C VAL A 253 -38.80 -20.95 -13.47
N ARG A 254 -39.06 -22.03 -12.75
CA ARG A 254 -39.87 -23.15 -13.22
C ARG A 254 -41.39 -22.89 -13.15
N SER A 255 -41.88 -22.06 -12.23
CA SER A 255 -43.29 -21.82 -12.01
C SER A 255 -43.95 -20.86 -13.02
N GLU A 256 -43.19 -20.35 -14.01
CA GLU A 256 -43.66 -19.36 -15.01
C GLU A 256 -44.17 -18.02 -14.44
N GLU A 257 -44.07 -17.81 -13.12
CA GLU A 257 -44.53 -16.59 -12.45
C GLU A 257 -43.62 -15.39 -12.70
N ASP A 258 -42.39 -15.63 -13.23
CA ASP A 258 -41.36 -14.60 -13.47
C ASP A 258 -41.25 -14.20 -14.96
N LYS A 259 -42.39 -13.96 -15.65
CA LYS A 259 -42.32 -13.30 -16.99
C LYS A 259 -42.19 -11.76 -16.94
N GLY A 260 -42.12 -11.19 -15.78
CA GLY A 260 -41.92 -9.75 -15.55
C GLY A 260 -40.70 -9.46 -14.70
N GLU A 261 -40.05 -8.37 -14.95
CA GLU A 261 -38.79 -7.85 -14.38
C GLU A 261 -38.70 -7.68 -12.83
N ASN A 262 -39.60 -8.34 -12.06
CA ASN A 262 -39.47 -8.39 -10.60
C ASN A 262 -38.52 -9.50 -10.19
N LEU A 263 -37.22 -9.20 -10.40
CA LEU A 263 -36.09 -9.98 -9.91
C LEU A 263 -36.24 -10.26 -8.41
N MET A 264 -36.10 -11.53 -8.02
CA MET A 264 -35.86 -11.88 -6.63
C MET A 264 -34.79 -10.97 -6.05
N SER A 265 -35.00 -10.55 -4.80
CA SER A 265 -33.93 -9.95 -4.01
C SER A 265 -32.66 -10.81 -4.11
N ASN A 266 -31.57 -10.23 -4.50
CA ASN A 266 -30.25 -10.90 -4.48
C ASN A 266 -29.74 -11.13 -3.06
N ASP A 267 -30.57 -10.81 -2.05
CA ASP A 267 -30.24 -10.97 -0.65
C ASP A 267 -30.39 -12.42 -0.20
N LEU A 268 -29.45 -12.85 0.61
CA LEU A 268 -29.50 -14.16 1.22
C LEU A 268 -30.61 -14.23 2.28
N VAL A 269 -31.52 -15.16 2.09
CA VAL A 269 -32.48 -15.58 3.12
C VAL A 269 -31.80 -16.47 4.17
N GLY A 270 -32.48 -16.82 5.23
CA GLY A 270 -32.00 -17.70 6.27
C GLY A 270 -31.38 -19.03 5.79
N PRO A 271 -30.79 -19.84 6.65
CA PRO A 271 -30.18 -21.11 6.28
C PRO A 271 -31.22 -22.12 5.77
N CYS A 272 -30.80 -23.14 5.06
CA CYS A 272 -31.64 -24.18 4.49
C CYS A 272 -32.36 -25.00 5.57
N CYS A 273 -31.84 -25.13 6.77
CA CYS A 273 -32.44 -25.77 7.94
C CYS A 273 -31.71 -25.42 9.24
N GLY A 274 -32.26 -25.85 10.39
CA GLY A 274 -31.66 -25.53 11.71
C GLY A 274 -30.28 -26.19 12.00
N ASN A 275 -30.01 -27.35 11.33
CA ASN A 275 -28.71 -28.06 11.50
C ASN A 275 -28.21 -28.56 10.15
N PRO A 276 -27.63 -27.66 9.32
CA PRO A 276 -27.21 -28.01 7.96
C PRO A 276 -25.98 -28.91 7.96
N LYS A 277 -26.06 -30.06 7.29
CA LYS A 277 -24.93 -30.95 7.03
C LYS A 277 -24.64 -30.94 5.53
N LEU A 278 -23.75 -30.07 5.14
CA LEU A 278 -23.47 -29.81 3.73
C LEU A 278 -22.54 -30.85 3.13
N LYS A 279 -22.79 -31.15 1.86
CA LYS A 279 -21.92 -31.97 1.03
C LYS A 279 -21.64 -31.26 -0.28
N TRP A 280 -20.38 -31.25 -0.64
CA TRP A 280 -19.81 -30.67 -1.85
C TRP A 280 -19.36 -31.79 -2.78
N THR A 281 -19.83 -31.78 -4.02
CA THR A 281 -19.50 -32.83 -4.97
C THR A 281 -19.06 -32.23 -6.30
N GLU A 282 -17.95 -32.68 -6.83
CA GLU A 282 -17.44 -32.28 -8.13
C GLU A 282 -17.74 -33.37 -9.16
N SER A 283 -18.36 -32.99 -10.28
CA SER A 283 -18.69 -33.91 -11.37
C SER A 283 -17.47 -34.05 -12.28
N LYS A 284 -17.07 -35.28 -12.54
CA LYS A 284 -15.97 -35.61 -13.48
C LYS A 284 -16.43 -35.62 -14.96
N THR A 285 -17.72 -35.53 -15.22
CA THR A 285 -18.31 -35.76 -16.55
C THR A 285 -18.94 -34.54 -17.19
N LYS A 286 -19.00 -33.39 -16.52
CA LYS A 286 -19.60 -32.16 -17.05
C LYS A 286 -18.62 -31.03 -17.06
N SER A 287 -18.89 -30.10 -17.98
CA SER A 287 -18.20 -28.88 -18.31
C SER A 287 -17.30 -28.31 -17.19
N GLU A 288 -16.17 -27.78 -17.57
CA GLU A 288 -15.25 -27.02 -16.75
C GLU A 288 -15.94 -25.87 -16.02
N GLY A 289 -15.49 -25.54 -14.80
CA GLY A 289 -15.93 -24.40 -14.03
C GLY A 289 -17.01 -24.70 -12.98
N TYR A 290 -17.69 -23.65 -12.54
CA TYR A 290 -18.65 -23.70 -11.41
C TYR A 290 -19.88 -24.58 -11.66
N GLY A 291 -20.23 -24.87 -12.91
CA GLY A 291 -21.31 -25.76 -13.29
C GLY A 291 -21.06 -27.23 -12.90
N SER A 292 -19.80 -27.63 -12.71
CA SER A 292 -19.44 -28.99 -12.30
C SER A 292 -19.52 -29.21 -10.79
N ILE A 293 -19.65 -28.15 -9.99
CA ILE A 293 -19.65 -28.19 -8.53
C ILE A 293 -21.09 -28.16 -8.02
N TYR A 294 -21.45 -29.18 -7.24
CA TYR A 294 -22.79 -29.33 -6.66
C TYR A 294 -22.72 -29.25 -5.13
N ILE A 295 -23.75 -28.62 -4.54
CA ILE A 295 -23.91 -28.54 -3.10
C ILE A 295 -25.28 -29.06 -2.67
N GLU A 296 -25.31 -29.90 -1.63
CA GLU A 296 -26.53 -30.48 -1.05
C GLU A 296 -26.46 -30.46 0.48
N CYS A 297 -27.60 -30.49 1.12
CA CYS A 297 -27.70 -30.63 2.57
C CYS A 297 -28.31 -32.00 2.92
N ASN A 298 -27.49 -32.85 3.58
CA ASN A 298 -27.91 -34.19 4.00
C ASN A 298 -28.98 -34.16 5.10
N SER A 299 -29.16 -33.04 5.81
CA SER A 299 -30.16 -32.94 6.87
C SER A 299 -31.58 -32.67 6.33
N CYS A 300 -31.74 -31.76 5.38
CA CYS A 300 -33.04 -31.39 4.83
C CYS A 300 -33.28 -31.85 3.38
N GLY A 301 -32.24 -32.41 2.74
CA GLY A 301 -32.31 -32.91 1.38
C GLY A 301 -32.35 -31.86 0.28
N LEU A 302 -32.22 -30.55 0.61
CA LEU A 302 -32.12 -29.47 -0.38
C LEU A 302 -30.87 -29.68 -1.25
N GLY A 303 -31.01 -29.47 -2.56
CA GLY A 303 -29.91 -29.63 -3.52
C GLY A 303 -29.64 -31.07 -3.97
N SER A 304 -30.35 -32.08 -3.43
CA SER A 304 -30.09 -33.50 -3.72
C SER A 304 -30.63 -33.95 -5.10
N GLY A 305 -31.63 -33.28 -5.62
CA GLY A 305 -32.30 -33.65 -6.86
C GLY A 305 -33.30 -34.83 -6.73
N PHE A 306 -33.60 -35.26 -5.50
CA PHE A 306 -34.52 -36.38 -5.25
C PHE A 306 -36.00 -36.03 -5.44
N ASP A 307 -36.33 -34.73 -5.30
CA ASP A 307 -37.71 -34.26 -5.34
C ASP A 307 -37.81 -33.04 -6.25
N LYS A 308 -38.97 -32.77 -6.81
CA LYS A 308 -39.24 -31.60 -7.65
C LYS A 308 -38.99 -30.28 -6.88
N ASP A 309 -39.29 -30.28 -5.59
CA ASP A 309 -39.11 -29.15 -4.69
C ASP A 309 -37.64 -29.05 -4.13
N LYS A 310 -36.80 -30.02 -4.43
CA LYS A 310 -35.42 -30.11 -4.01
C LYS A 310 -34.47 -30.33 -5.21
N PRO A 311 -34.50 -29.41 -6.18
CA PRO A 311 -33.72 -29.56 -7.39
C PRO A 311 -32.22 -29.68 -7.08
N LYS A 312 -31.47 -30.30 -7.99
CA LYS A 312 -30.01 -30.37 -7.89
C LYS A 312 -29.43 -28.98 -8.04
N VAL A 313 -28.61 -28.56 -7.08
CA VAL A 313 -28.03 -27.21 -7.02
C VAL A 313 -26.54 -27.28 -7.34
N ASN A 314 -26.09 -26.52 -8.33
CA ASN A 314 -24.70 -26.28 -8.65
C ASN A 314 -24.30 -24.83 -8.41
N LEU A 315 -23.02 -24.51 -8.56
CA LEU A 315 -22.50 -23.16 -8.39
C LEU A 315 -22.58 -22.30 -9.66
N GLU A 316 -23.17 -22.80 -10.74
CA GLU A 316 -23.37 -22.00 -11.95
C GLU A 316 -24.18 -20.73 -11.64
N GLY A 317 -23.70 -19.58 -12.13
CA GLY A 317 -24.31 -18.27 -11.86
C GLY A 317 -24.17 -17.77 -10.42
N ILE A 318 -23.24 -18.30 -9.62
CA ILE A 318 -22.95 -17.82 -8.27
C ILE A 318 -22.53 -16.34 -8.26
N ASN A 319 -21.94 -15.84 -9.36
CA ASN A 319 -21.59 -14.43 -9.51
C ASN A 319 -22.80 -13.47 -9.46
N GLY A 320 -24.00 -13.98 -9.67
CA GLY A 320 -25.24 -13.21 -9.52
C GLY A 320 -25.72 -13.09 -8.06
N LEU A 321 -24.98 -13.62 -7.10
CA LEU A 321 -25.25 -13.44 -5.67
C LEU A 321 -24.66 -12.11 -5.22
N GLU A 322 -25.51 -11.13 -4.90
CA GLU A 322 -25.14 -9.79 -4.49
C GLU A 322 -25.87 -9.34 -3.21
N PRO A 323 -25.61 -9.99 -2.06
CA PRO A 323 -26.29 -9.63 -0.81
C PRO A 323 -25.84 -8.27 -0.31
N PHE A 324 -26.66 -7.59 0.50
CA PHE A 324 -26.24 -6.40 1.21
C PHE A 324 -25.11 -6.70 2.17
N CYS A 325 -24.13 -5.80 2.22
CA CYS A 325 -22.97 -5.95 3.08
C CYS A 325 -23.36 -5.90 4.57
N LEU A 326 -22.90 -6.88 5.32
CA LEU A 326 -23.10 -6.94 6.77
C LEU A 326 -22.00 -6.18 7.55
N GLY A 327 -21.02 -5.60 6.86
CA GLY A 327 -19.95 -4.85 7.49
C GLY A 327 -18.91 -5.70 8.22
N HIS A 328 -18.79 -6.98 7.91
CA HIS A 328 -17.87 -7.88 8.59
C HIS A 328 -16.40 -7.52 8.34
N LYS A 329 -15.61 -7.56 9.43
CA LYS A 329 -14.17 -7.25 9.47
C LYS A 329 -13.38 -8.42 10.05
N PRO A 330 -13.25 -9.55 9.33
CA PRO A 330 -12.63 -10.75 9.89
C PRO A 330 -11.13 -10.64 10.20
N TRP A 331 -10.44 -9.60 9.70
CA TRP A 331 -9.04 -9.30 10.06
C TRP A 331 -8.89 -8.70 11.48
N GLU A 332 -9.99 -8.27 12.09
CA GLU A 332 -10.04 -7.75 13.46
C GLU A 332 -10.46 -8.81 14.50
N ILE A 333 -10.65 -10.07 14.09
CA ILE A 333 -11.06 -11.16 15.01
C ILE A 333 -10.07 -11.30 16.16
N GLU A 334 -10.58 -11.34 17.40
CA GLU A 334 -9.79 -11.69 18.57
C GLU A 334 -9.52 -13.19 18.61
N PHE A 335 -8.27 -13.57 18.93
CA PHE A 335 -7.88 -14.98 18.92
C PHE A 335 -8.50 -15.79 20.06
N ASP A 336 -8.84 -15.11 21.16
CA ASP A 336 -9.51 -15.73 22.30
C ASP A 336 -11.02 -15.96 22.05
N GLU A 337 -11.60 -15.16 21.14
CA GLU A 337 -13.01 -15.27 20.74
C GLU A 337 -13.20 -15.39 19.22
N PRO A 338 -12.65 -16.42 18.58
CA PRO A 338 -12.62 -16.53 17.12
C PRO A 338 -13.99 -16.74 16.47
N SER A 339 -15.03 -17.01 17.26
CA SER A 339 -16.41 -17.15 16.79
C SER A 339 -17.11 -15.81 16.54
N ILE A 340 -16.65 -14.75 17.21
CA ILE A 340 -17.18 -13.39 17.08
C ILE A 340 -16.46 -12.69 15.93
N ILE A 341 -17.20 -12.32 14.88
CA ILE A 341 -16.65 -11.55 13.76
C ILE A 341 -16.98 -10.08 14.02
N PRO A 342 -15.97 -9.22 14.21
CA PRO A 342 -16.20 -7.78 14.32
C PRO A 342 -16.92 -7.24 13.07
N TYR A 343 -17.79 -6.27 13.29
CA TYR A 343 -18.55 -5.66 12.20
C TYR A 343 -18.82 -4.17 12.47
N GLU A 344 -19.13 -3.45 11.41
CA GLU A 344 -19.54 -2.05 11.46
C GLU A 344 -20.70 -1.80 10.48
N ASN A 345 -21.32 -0.62 10.57
CA ASN A 345 -22.31 -0.25 9.54
C ASN A 345 -21.57 0.12 8.25
N CYS A 346 -21.80 -0.66 7.17
CA CYS A 346 -21.15 -0.44 5.88
C CYS A 346 -21.36 0.98 5.31
N SER A 347 -22.49 1.63 5.63
CA SER A 347 -22.81 2.96 5.11
C SER A 347 -21.84 4.06 5.60
N ILE A 348 -21.19 3.88 6.75
CA ILE A 348 -20.22 4.87 7.26
C ILE A 348 -18.96 5.00 6.41
N ARG A 349 -18.67 4.01 5.58
CA ARG A 349 -17.53 4.00 4.66
C ARG A 349 -17.88 4.48 3.26
N ASN A 350 -19.15 4.68 2.96
CA ASN A 350 -19.63 5.09 1.65
C ASN A 350 -19.75 6.62 1.60
N ASN A 351 -18.91 7.28 0.82
CA ASN A 351 -18.92 8.74 0.67
C ASN A 351 -19.91 9.22 -0.41
N ILE A 352 -20.52 8.31 -1.16
CA ILE A 352 -21.46 8.62 -2.25
C ILE A 352 -22.91 8.63 -1.76
N SER A 353 -23.27 7.62 -0.97
CA SER A 353 -24.65 7.43 -0.49
C SER A 353 -24.65 6.93 0.96
N ASN A 354 -25.74 7.20 1.69
CA ASN A 354 -25.93 6.68 3.05
C ASN A 354 -26.41 5.21 3.06
N GLY A 355 -26.30 4.52 1.93
CA GLY A 355 -26.73 3.13 1.77
C GLY A 355 -25.60 2.12 2.02
N ARG A 356 -26.02 0.88 2.35
CA ARG A 356 -25.10 -0.25 2.40
C ARG A 356 -24.78 -0.70 0.97
N GLU A 357 -23.50 -1.01 0.72
CA GLU A 357 -23.06 -1.60 -0.53
C GLU A 357 -23.53 -3.04 -0.70
N ARG A 358 -23.62 -3.48 -1.95
CA ARG A 358 -23.80 -4.89 -2.28
C ARG A 358 -22.45 -5.59 -2.38
N MET A 359 -22.39 -6.79 -1.80
CA MET A 359 -21.21 -7.64 -1.89
C MET A 359 -21.19 -8.39 -3.22
N ARG A 360 -20.01 -8.75 -3.67
CA ARG A 360 -19.77 -9.54 -4.88
C ARG A 360 -19.00 -10.81 -4.54
N VAL A 361 -19.30 -11.87 -5.27
CA VAL A 361 -18.54 -13.12 -5.17
C VAL A 361 -17.20 -12.95 -5.90
N ALA A 362 -16.14 -13.38 -5.28
CA ALA A 362 -14.79 -13.37 -5.85
C ALA A 362 -14.02 -14.65 -5.49
N LEU A 363 -13.05 -15.01 -6.31
CA LEU A 363 -12.01 -15.96 -5.93
C LEU A 363 -11.03 -15.28 -4.98
N VAL A 364 -10.53 -16.00 -3.99
CA VAL A 364 -9.50 -15.46 -3.05
C VAL A 364 -8.24 -14.97 -3.74
N THR A 365 -7.95 -15.47 -4.95
CA THR A 365 -6.79 -15.11 -5.77
C THR A 365 -7.09 -14.04 -6.82
N ALA A 366 -8.31 -13.51 -6.87
CA ALA A 366 -8.66 -12.51 -7.85
C ALA A 366 -8.05 -11.14 -7.48
N ASN A 367 -7.58 -10.40 -8.48
CA ASN A 367 -6.91 -9.12 -8.29
C ASN A 367 -7.79 -8.06 -7.61
N ASN A 368 -9.10 -8.15 -7.76
CA ASN A 368 -10.05 -7.22 -7.16
C ASN A 368 -10.41 -7.51 -5.69
N VAL A 369 -9.76 -8.51 -5.09
CA VAL A 369 -9.97 -8.84 -3.66
C VAL A 369 -9.33 -7.82 -2.74
N TYR A 370 -8.30 -7.13 -3.21
CA TYR A 370 -7.54 -6.24 -2.35
C TYR A 370 -6.87 -5.11 -3.13
N TYR A 371 -7.09 -3.88 -2.69
CA TYR A 371 -6.43 -2.68 -3.16
C TYR A 371 -5.91 -1.92 -1.95
N ALA A 372 -4.60 -1.91 -1.77
CA ALA A 372 -3.95 -1.15 -0.71
C ALA A 372 -3.95 0.34 -1.04
N ASN A 373 -4.19 1.17 -0.04
CA ASN A 373 -3.93 2.59 -0.09
C ASN A 373 -2.79 2.92 0.86
N GLY A 374 -1.74 3.47 0.32
CA GLY A 374 -0.54 3.80 1.06
C GLY A 374 0.06 5.11 0.61
N PHE A 375 1.04 5.54 1.35
CA PHE A 375 1.89 6.67 1.02
C PHE A 375 3.33 6.20 0.88
N SER A 376 4.05 6.85 -0.03
CA SER A 376 5.48 6.67 -0.19
C SER A 376 6.21 7.98 0.06
N SER A 377 7.33 7.92 0.78
CA SER A 377 8.26 9.01 0.99
C SER A 377 9.57 8.72 0.26
N LEU A 378 10.11 9.72 -0.41
CA LEU A 378 11.49 9.68 -0.85
C LEU A 378 12.38 10.08 0.32
N PHE A 379 13.39 9.30 0.60
CA PHE A 379 14.37 9.64 1.61
C PHE A 379 15.19 10.84 1.13
N ILE A 380 15.13 11.93 1.88
CA ILE A 380 15.96 13.11 1.68
C ILE A 380 16.77 13.32 2.94
N PRO A 381 18.11 13.36 2.86
CA PRO A 381 18.95 13.69 4.01
C PRO A 381 18.49 14.98 4.69
N LYS A 382 18.46 14.98 6.01
CA LYS A 382 17.88 16.08 6.80
C LYS A 382 18.51 17.43 6.52
N HIS A 383 19.86 17.48 6.36
CA HIS A 383 20.57 18.69 6.04
C HIS A 383 20.17 19.29 4.69
N LEU A 384 19.82 18.46 3.72
CA LEU A 384 19.32 18.91 2.41
C LEU A 384 17.86 19.33 2.49
N ALA A 385 17.04 18.57 3.23
CA ALA A 385 15.63 18.90 3.44
C ALA A 385 15.46 20.24 4.18
N GLU A 386 16.26 20.49 5.19
CA GLU A 386 16.23 21.72 5.99
C GLU A 386 17.11 22.84 5.41
N ASN A 387 17.96 22.56 4.43
CA ASN A 387 18.96 23.48 3.87
C ASN A 387 19.89 24.06 4.93
N LYS A 388 20.41 23.22 5.79
CA LYS A 388 21.31 23.56 6.88
C LYS A 388 22.62 22.79 6.75
N PRO A 389 23.74 23.35 7.20
CA PRO A 389 24.99 22.61 7.29
C PRO A 389 24.83 21.34 8.13
N ILE A 390 25.50 20.26 7.76
CA ILE A 390 25.43 18.98 8.46
C ILE A 390 25.86 19.11 9.92
N GLU A 391 26.87 19.92 10.18
CA GLU A 391 27.42 20.18 11.51
C GLU A 391 26.36 20.82 12.43
N VAL A 392 25.52 21.71 11.88
CA VAL A 392 24.40 22.33 12.63
C VAL A 392 23.36 21.30 13.01
N ILE A 393 23.02 20.39 12.10
CA ILE A 393 22.01 19.36 12.36
C ILE A 393 22.53 18.35 13.39
N GLU A 394 23.76 17.87 13.22
CA GLU A 394 24.38 16.96 14.18
C GLU A 394 24.48 17.58 15.58
N ALA A 395 24.91 18.83 15.66
CA ALA A 395 24.96 19.56 16.92
C ALA A 395 23.57 19.70 17.58
N LEU A 396 22.56 20.01 16.80
CA LEU A 396 21.16 20.10 17.31
C LEU A 396 20.66 18.75 17.81
N GLU A 397 20.94 17.66 17.10
CA GLU A 397 20.53 16.32 17.53
C GLU A 397 21.19 15.87 18.84
N ILE A 398 22.48 16.16 18.98
CA ILE A 398 23.21 15.88 20.22
C ILE A 398 22.66 16.73 21.37
N LEU A 399 22.44 18.02 21.11
CA LEU A 399 21.89 18.96 22.08
C LEU A 399 20.48 18.55 22.53
N GLU A 400 19.62 18.14 21.60
CA GLU A 400 18.30 17.63 21.90
C GLU A 400 18.35 16.37 22.79
N LYS A 401 19.25 15.43 22.50
CA LYS A 401 19.44 14.25 23.34
C LYS A 401 19.89 14.62 24.76
N LYS A 402 20.82 15.58 24.90
CA LYS A 402 21.29 16.07 26.19
C LYS A 402 20.17 16.79 26.96
N TYR A 403 19.44 17.70 26.30
CA TYR A 403 18.31 18.41 26.88
C TYR A 403 17.20 17.46 27.34
N ASN A 404 16.83 16.51 26.51
CA ASN A 404 15.79 15.54 26.82
C ASN A 404 16.13 14.71 28.07
N LYS A 405 17.38 14.26 28.21
CA LYS A 405 17.87 13.54 29.39
C LYS A 405 17.89 14.43 30.64
N TYR A 406 18.12 15.73 30.48
CA TYR A 406 18.08 16.69 31.57
C TYR A 406 16.65 17.00 31.99
N PHE A 407 15.77 17.22 31.04
CA PHE A 407 14.35 17.50 31.25
C PHE A 407 13.65 16.37 32.02
N GLU A 408 13.96 15.10 31.73
CA GLU A 408 13.46 13.93 32.47
C GLU A 408 13.74 14.01 33.98
N ARG A 409 14.81 14.71 34.37
CA ARG A 409 15.22 14.82 35.77
C ARG A 409 14.74 16.07 36.48
N LYS A 410 14.60 17.17 35.76
CA LYS A 410 14.41 18.51 36.35
C LYS A 410 13.27 19.34 35.78
N SER A 411 12.61 18.92 34.71
CA SER A 411 11.45 19.60 34.07
C SER A 411 11.68 21.10 33.80
N VAL A 412 12.85 21.50 33.26
CA VAL A 412 13.21 22.88 32.91
C VAL A 412 12.88 23.17 31.43
N THR A 413 12.51 24.43 31.14
CA THR A 413 12.30 24.87 29.77
C THR A 413 13.61 24.89 28.96
N ARG A 414 13.53 24.91 27.61
CA ARG A 414 14.70 25.02 26.73
C ARG A 414 15.51 26.28 27.00
N GLU A 415 14.81 27.39 27.27
CA GLU A 415 15.42 28.67 27.56
C GLU A 415 16.18 28.64 28.91
N GLU A 416 15.57 28.07 29.96
CA GLU A 416 16.23 27.87 31.25
C GLU A 416 17.43 26.91 31.14
N TYR A 417 17.30 25.84 30.35
CA TYR A 417 18.37 24.90 30.08
C TYR A 417 19.55 25.59 29.40
N TRP A 418 19.29 26.34 28.33
CA TRP A 418 20.32 27.05 27.58
C TRP A 418 21.03 28.09 28.43
N ASN A 419 20.33 28.89 29.19
CA ASN A 419 20.87 30.01 29.95
C ASN A 419 21.57 29.60 31.25
N SER A 420 21.16 28.51 31.89
CA SER A 420 21.59 28.18 33.25
C SER A 420 22.31 26.84 33.39
N ASN A 421 22.16 25.94 32.42
CA ASN A 421 22.57 24.54 32.57
C ASN A 421 23.34 23.99 31.37
N PHE A 422 23.66 24.85 30.39
CA PHE A 422 24.32 24.45 29.17
C PHE A 422 25.53 25.36 28.88
N ASP A 423 26.70 24.76 28.86
CA ASP A 423 27.92 25.44 28.41
C ASP A 423 28.17 25.03 26.93
N PHE A 424 28.17 26.04 26.06
CA PHE A 424 28.30 25.83 24.63
C PHE A 424 29.72 25.45 24.23
N SER A 425 30.73 26.05 24.89
CA SER A 425 32.12 25.76 24.56
C SER A 425 32.51 24.35 25.01
N ASP A 426 32.10 23.94 26.21
CA ASP A 426 32.27 22.57 26.70
C ASP A 426 31.50 21.58 25.77
N PHE A 427 30.31 21.98 25.29
CA PHE A 427 29.55 21.16 24.36
C PHE A 427 30.30 20.91 23.05
N LEU A 428 30.96 21.92 22.47
CA LEU A 428 31.74 21.78 21.25
C LEU A 428 32.92 20.83 21.47
N ILE A 429 33.67 21.01 22.58
CA ILE A 429 34.82 20.18 22.95
C ILE A 429 34.40 18.73 23.17
N ASP A 430 33.35 18.49 23.95
CA ASP A 430 32.88 17.16 24.31
C ASP A 430 32.43 16.32 23.08
N ASN A 431 32.07 16.98 21.97
CA ASN A 431 31.53 16.31 20.78
C ASN A 431 32.41 16.51 19.53
N ASP A 432 33.67 16.99 19.69
CA ASP A 432 34.62 17.22 18.61
C ASP A 432 34.11 18.12 17.47
N ILE A 433 33.26 19.10 17.81
CA ILE A 433 32.66 20.03 16.84
C ILE A 433 33.58 21.26 16.71
N ASN A 434 34.10 21.49 15.51
CA ASN A 434 35.02 22.59 15.22
C ASN A 434 34.44 23.55 14.15
N PRO A 435 33.54 24.46 14.51
CA PRO A 435 32.95 25.39 13.54
C PRO A 435 33.96 26.43 13.08
N ILE A 436 33.82 26.90 11.83
CA ILE A 436 34.70 27.95 11.26
C ILE A 436 34.55 29.27 12.04
N ASP A 437 33.33 29.59 12.48
CA ASP A 437 33.04 30.76 13.33
C ASP A 437 32.10 30.32 14.48
N GLU A 438 32.67 30.23 15.67
CA GLU A 438 31.96 29.76 16.87
C GLU A 438 30.78 30.67 17.26
N ASN A 439 30.89 31.98 17.06
CA ASN A 439 29.81 32.91 17.44
C ASN A 439 28.64 32.79 16.50
N ILE A 440 28.87 32.72 15.19
CA ILE A 440 27.79 32.52 14.20
C ILE A 440 27.12 31.16 14.42
N PHE A 441 27.92 30.13 14.63
CA PHE A 441 27.43 28.78 14.90
C PHE A 441 26.61 28.73 16.19
N LYS A 442 27.05 29.36 17.26
CA LYS A 442 26.33 29.47 18.53
C LYS A 442 24.95 30.15 18.34
N LEU A 443 24.93 31.27 17.65
CA LEU A 443 23.69 31.99 17.39
C LEU A 443 22.69 31.15 16.57
N GLN A 444 23.19 30.41 15.59
CA GLN A 444 22.40 29.55 14.77
C GLN A 444 21.80 28.37 15.58
N ILE A 445 22.65 27.66 16.33
CA ILE A 445 22.22 26.56 17.22
C ILE A 445 21.23 27.07 18.28
N GLN A 446 21.50 28.21 18.91
CA GLN A 446 20.61 28.81 19.90
C GLN A 446 19.24 29.13 19.31
N SER A 447 19.21 29.81 18.19
CA SER A 447 17.97 30.22 17.54
C SER A 447 17.12 29.01 17.16
N GLU A 448 17.73 27.98 16.60
CA GLU A 448 17.06 26.73 16.20
C GLU A 448 16.58 25.94 17.42
N PHE A 449 17.41 25.79 18.43
CA PHE A 449 17.08 25.05 19.65
C PHE A 449 15.92 25.69 20.43
N LEU A 450 15.88 27.03 20.51
CA LEU A 450 14.82 27.75 21.20
C LEU A 450 13.51 27.81 20.38
N ASN A 451 13.60 27.91 19.05
CA ASN A 451 12.44 28.07 18.15
C ASN A 451 11.72 26.75 17.79
N GLN A 452 12.20 25.59 18.19
CA GLN A 452 11.55 24.31 17.88
C GLN A 452 10.13 24.13 18.48
N GLN A 453 9.60 25.09 19.23
CA GLN A 453 8.21 25.11 19.69
C GLN A 453 7.21 25.66 18.69
N ILE A 454 7.65 26.26 17.59
CA ILE A 454 6.77 26.78 16.55
C ILE A 454 6.86 25.88 15.33
N ILE A 455 6.32 24.68 15.43
CA ILE A 455 5.73 24.06 14.25
C ILE A 455 4.52 24.95 13.98
N SER A 456 4.71 25.95 13.12
CA SER A 456 3.60 26.71 12.60
C SER A 456 2.56 25.71 12.10
N GLU A 457 1.34 25.82 12.57
CA GLU A 457 0.16 25.23 11.94
C GLU A 457 0.01 25.90 10.56
N ALA A 458 0.98 25.61 9.69
CA ALA A 458 0.96 26.15 8.34
C ALA A 458 0.06 25.25 7.51
N ASN A 459 -0.95 25.88 6.95
CA ASN A 459 -1.91 25.35 6.00
C ASN A 459 -1.32 24.77 4.69
N ASP A 460 -0.01 24.58 4.60
CA ASP A 460 0.74 24.19 3.39
C ASP A 460 1.61 22.95 3.56
N SER A 461 1.23 22.02 4.41
CA SER A 461 2.09 20.86 4.74
C SER A 461 2.50 20.01 3.53
N HIS A 462 1.62 19.85 2.54
CA HIS A 462 1.90 19.07 1.35
C HIS A 462 2.81 19.79 0.35
N GLU A 463 2.62 21.08 0.14
CA GLU A 463 3.47 21.88 -0.75
C GLU A 463 4.89 22.03 -0.17
N GLU A 464 5.02 22.27 1.14
CA GLU A 464 6.31 22.28 1.83
C GLU A 464 7.03 20.93 1.71
N TYR A 465 6.31 19.83 1.92
CA TYR A 465 6.84 18.49 1.81
C TYR A 465 7.42 18.21 0.41
N ARG A 466 6.71 18.62 -0.64
CA ARG A 466 7.15 18.52 -2.04
C ARG A 466 8.29 19.48 -2.36
N TRP A 467 8.25 20.68 -1.82
CA TRP A 467 9.29 21.67 -2.00
C TRP A 467 10.64 21.22 -1.46
N GLN A 468 10.67 20.56 -0.30
CA GLN A 468 11.90 20.01 0.27
C GLN A 468 12.54 18.95 -0.65
N GLU A 469 11.73 18.10 -1.26
CA GLU A 469 12.21 17.12 -2.24
C GLU A 469 12.74 17.81 -3.51
N TYR A 470 11.94 18.66 -4.10
CA TYR A 470 12.31 19.39 -5.32
C TYR A 470 13.59 20.21 -5.13
N ARG A 471 13.69 20.94 -4.04
CA ARG A 471 14.86 21.75 -3.71
C ARG A 471 16.12 20.90 -3.61
N CYS A 472 16.06 19.73 -3.02
CA CYS A 472 17.20 18.82 -2.93
C CYS A 472 17.78 18.52 -4.33
N PHE A 473 16.95 18.21 -5.29
CA PHE A 473 17.38 17.96 -6.67
C PHE A 473 17.79 19.24 -7.40
N SER A 474 17.02 20.31 -7.27
CA SER A 474 17.24 21.55 -8.04
C SER A 474 18.49 22.32 -7.61
N THR A 475 18.83 22.32 -6.30
CA THR A 475 19.98 23.09 -5.78
C THR A 475 21.31 22.35 -5.85
N HIS A 476 21.30 21.02 -5.96
CA HIS A 476 22.55 20.23 -5.96
C HIS A 476 22.78 19.58 -7.31
N SER A 477 24.02 19.60 -7.78
CA SER A 477 24.42 18.95 -9.04
C SER A 477 24.82 17.49 -8.88
N SER A 478 25.27 17.12 -7.70
CA SER A 478 25.56 15.73 -7.34
C SER A 478 25.53 15.55 -5.82
N LEU A 479 25.11 14.37 -5.39
CA LEU A 479 25.39 13.85 -4.07
C LEU A 479 26.46 12.77 -4.21
N PRO A 480 27.66 12.98 -3.65
CA PRO A 480 28.79 12.06 -3.76
C PRO A 480 28.57 10.77 -2.97
N GLU A 481 29.38 9.76 -3.31
CA GLU A 481 29.40 8.43 -2.68
C GLU A 481 29.79 8.41 -1.19
N LEU A 482 30.09 9.56 -0.57
CA LEU A 482 30.74 9.65 0.74
C LEU A 482 29.91 9.13 1.92
N ASP A 483 28.63 8.87 1.71
CA ASP A 483 27.80 8.24 2.72
C ASP A 483 27.18 6.94 2.17
N ILE A 484 27.86 5.85 2.43
CA ILE A 484 27.42 4.48 2.08
C ILE A 484 25.99 4.15 2.60
N ASN A 485 25.45 5.01 3.47
CA ASN A 485 24.16 4.82 4.14
C ASN A 485 23.09 5.89 3.85
N THR A 486 23.30 6.83 2.93
CA THR A 486 22.33 7.93 2.74
C THR A 486 21.03 7.51 2.08
N GLY A 487 21.05 6.47 1.24
CA GLY A 487 19.84 6.05 0.50
C GLY A 487 19.39 7.07 -0.57
N LEU A 488 20.22 8.04 -0.91
CA LEU A 488 20.00 8.97 -2.01
C LEU A 488 21.34 9.32 -2.67
N ARG A 489 21.45 8.99 -3.97
CA ARG A 489 22.62 9.33 -4.79
C ARG A 489 22.18 9.75 -6.18
N PHE A 490 22.62 10.92 -6.62
CA PHE A 490 22.31 11.42 -7.94
C PHE A 490 23.43 12.30 -8.49
N LYS A 491 23.40 12.53 -9.82
CA LYS A 491 24.31 13.46 -10.51
C LYS A 491 23.65 14.05 -11.74
N ASP A 492 24.05 15.30 -12.06
CA ASP A 492 23.64 15.95 -13.30
C ASP A 492 24.20 15.21 -14.49
N ILE A 493 23.43 15.20 -15.58
CA ILE A 493 23.96 14.85 -16.92
C ILE A 493 24.40 16.12 -17.65
N ILE A 494 25.29 15.96 -18.62
CA ILE A 494 25.61 17.05 -19.54
C ILE A 494 24.41 17.21 -20.48
N LEU A 495 23.71 18.34 -20.39
CA LEU A 495 22.57 18.60 -21.26
C LEU A 495 23.01 18.76 -22.71
N PRO A 496 22.41 18.02 -23.68
CA PRO A 496 22.54 18.32 -25.09
C PRO A 496 22.12 19.77 -25.39
N GLN A 497 22.83 20.43 -26.30
CA GLN A 497 22.55 21.83 -26.64
C GLN A 497 21.10 22.04 -27.10
N SER A 498 20.49 21.06 -27.77
CA SER A 498 19.10 21.09 -28.20
C SER A 498 18.08 21.02 -27.06
N LEU A 499 18.45 20.48 -25.92
CA LEU A 499 17.57 20.39 -24.74
C LEU A 499 17.75 21.56 -23.76
N SER A 500 18.87 22.30 -23.84
CA SER A 500 19.19 23.37 -22.90
C SER A 500 18.16 24.52 -22.82
N PRO A 501 17.36 24.86 -23.86
CA PRO A 501 16.29 25.84 -23.70
C PRO A 501 15.14 25.35 -22.82
N PHE A 502 14.81 24.07 -22.90
CA PHE A 502 13.62 23.46 -22.26
C PHE A 502 13.84 23.05 -20.81
N PHE A 503 15.06 22.65 -20.45
CA PHE A 503 15.40 22.13 -19.14
C PHE A 503 16.56 22.91 -18.50
N ASN A 504 16.42 23.22 -17.20
CA ASN A 504 17.52 23.74 -16.40
C ASN A 504 18.54 22.63 -16.11
N LYS A 505 18.04 21.43 -15.77
CA LYS A 505 18.86 20.25 -15.54
C LYS A 505 18.09 18.96 -15.76
N ILE A 506 18.83 17.89 -16.01
CA ILE A 506 18.37 16.51 -15.95
C ILE A 506 19.38 15.75 -15.11
N GLN A 507 18.89 14.92 -14.18
CA GLN A 507 19.74 14.16 -13.26
C GLN A 507 19.47 12.66 -13.35
N LYS A 508 20.54 11.88 -13.23
CA LYS A 508 20.46 10.46 -12.96
C LYS A 508 20.40 10.25 -11.46
N VAL A 509 19.35 9.60 -10.98
CA VAL A 509 19.20 9.20 -9.59
C VAL A 509 19.59 7.72 -9.51
N GLU A 510 20.84 7.48 -9.05
CA GLU A 510 21.47 6.17 -9.06
C GLU A 510 21.00 5.29 -7.88
N GLU A 511 20.65 5.94 -6.78
CA GLU A 511 20.10 5.30 -5.60
C GLU A 511 19.01 6.20 -5.00
N LEU A 512 17.87 5.61 -4.75
CA LEU A 512 16.72 6.27 -4.16
C LEU A 512 16.05 5.34 -3.16
N LYS A 513 16.19 5.64 -1.88
CA LYS A 513 15.47 4.93 -0.81
C LYS A 513 14.07 5.49 -0.69
N ILE A 514 13.10 4.59 -0.71
CA ILE A 514 11.68 4.90 -0.66
C ILE A 514 11.07 4.21 0.54
N THR A 515 10.46 4.96 1.43
CA THR A 515 9.71 4.45 2.56
C THR A 515 8.24 4.34 2.18
N ASN A 516 7.69 3.15 2.26
CA ASN A 516 6.29 2.86 1.96
C ASN A 516 5.55 2.51 3.25
N ILE A 517 4.37 3.08 3.43
CA ILE A 517 3.41 2.72 4.48
C ILE A 517 2.06 2.41 3.85
N GLN A 518 1.28 1.60 4.53
CA GLN A 518 -0.13 1.38 4.22
C GLN A 518 -0.97 2.04 5.32
N LEU A 519 -2.10 2.62 4.96
CA LEU A 519 -3.04 3.24 5.90
C LEU A 519 -4.42 2.61 5.87
N ASP A 520 -4.89 2.27 4.69
CA ASP A 520 -6.19 1.65 4.50
C ASP A 520 -6.22 0.78 3.23
N PHE A 521 -7.33 0.10 2.99
CA PHE A 521 -7.55 -0.68 1.78
C PHE A 521 -9.02 -0.72 1.38
N THR A 522 -9.27 -0.99 0.11
CA THR A 522 -10.59 -1.26 -0.46
C THR A 522 -10.63 -2.63 -1.15
N ARG A 523 -11.80 -3.02 -1.66
CA ARG A 523 -12.03 -4.24 -2.45
C ARG A 523 -12.96 -3.92 -3.60
N VAL A 524 -13.07 -4.86 -4.55
CA VAL A 524 -13.89 -4.71 -5.78
C VAL A 524 -13.30 -3.69 -6.74
N LYS A 525 -12.96 -2.51 -6.26
CA LYS A 525 -12.33 -1.43 -7.02
C LYS A 525 -11.45 -0.59 -6.09
N PRO A 526 -10.40 0.08 -6.63
CA PRO A 526 -9.61 1.03 -5.88
C PRO A 526 -10.47 2.23 -5.43
N LYS A 527 -9.95 3.07 -4.57
CA LYS A 527 -10.58 4.35 -4.25
C LYS A 527 -10.62 5.21 -5.50
N GLU A 528 -11.81 5.63 -5.88
CA GLU A 528 -12.04 6.54 -6.99
C GLU A 528 -12.31 7.94 -6.45
N ARG A 529 -11.79 8.96 -7.10
CA ARG A 529 -12.19 10.34 -6.88
C ARG A 529 -13.43 10.62 -7.72
N ILE A 530 -14.49 11.04 -7.07
CA ILE A 530 -15.79 11.32 -7.70
C ILE A 530 -16.24 12.72 -7.34
N VAL A 531 -17.04 13.32 -8.20
CA VAL A 531 -17.69 14.62 -7.91
C VAL A 531 -19.08 14.35 -7.35
N VAL A 532 -19.31 14.83 -6.11
CA VAL A 532 -20.60 14.80 -5.44
C VAL A 532 -20.99 16.23 -5.08
N ASN A 533 -22.07 16.75 -5.64
CA ASN A 533 -22.53 18.11 -5.42
C ASN A 533 -21.46 19.20 -5.71
N GLY A 534 -20.62 18.97 -6.74
CA GLY A 534 -19.55 19.91 -7.10
C GLY A 534 -18.25 19.77 -6.30
N GLU A 535 -18.21 18.90 -5.29
CA GLU A 535 -17.00 18.60 -4.51
C GLU A 535 -16.38 17.27 -4.96
N VAL A 536 -15.07 17.22 -5.05
CA VAL A 536 -14.35 15.98 -5.29
C VAL A 536 -14.19 15.23 -3.98
N ARG A 537 -14.71 14.01 -3.93
CA ARG A 537 -14.62 13.12 -2.78
C ARG A 537 -14.09 11.75 -3.22
N GLU A 538 -13.45 11.05 -2.31
CA GLU A 538 -13.15 9.62 -2.51
C GLU A 538 -14.45 8.81 -2.43
N SER A 539 -14.60 7.80 -3.28
CA SER A 539 -15.79 6.93 -3.33
C SER A 539 -16.05 6.19 -2.01
N SER A 540 -14.97 5.87 -1.29
CA SER A 540 -15.00 5.18 0.01
C SER A 540 -13.86 5.66 0.88
N THR A 541 -14.05 5.66 2.20
CA THR A 541 -12.95 5.88 3.15
C THR A 541 -12.02 4.67 3.25
N GLY A 542 -12.43 3.51 2.73
CA GLY A 542 -11.69 2.25 2.88
C GLY A 542 -11.72 1.69 4.30
N GLN A 543 -10.96 0.64 4.54
CA GLN A 543 -10.78 0.00 5.85
C GLN A 543 -9.40 0.30 6.38
N ASN A 544 -9.30 0.79 7.61
CA ASN A 544 -8.02 1.05 8.25
C ASN A 544 -7.25 -0.26 8.49
N ILE A 545 -5.93 -0.15 8.54
CA ILE A 545 -5.05 -1.28 8.91
C ILE A 545 -4.96 -1.51 10.42
N PHE A 546 -5.63 -0.68 11.22
CA PHE A 546 -5.67 -0.72 12.67
C PHE A 546 -7.12 -0.69 13.17
N SER A 547 -7.38 -1.36 14.28
CA SER A 547 -8.71 -1.46 14.91
C SER A 547 -8.93 -0.48 16.07
N ILE A 548 -7.95 0.37 16.37
CA ILE A 548 -8.00 1.37 17.45
C ILE A 548 -8.32 2.77 16.93
N ASP A 549 -8.63 3.70 17.83
CA ASP A 549 -8.85 5.10 17.48
C ASP A 549 -7.58 5.72 16.86
N TYR A 550 -7.75 6.66 15.92
CA TYR A 550 -6.64 7.38 15.26
C TYR A 550 -5.66 8.02 16.24
N LYS A 551 -6.17 8.57 17.34
CA LYS A 551 -5.35 9.17 18.42
C LYS A 551 -4.51 8.14 19.20
N ASP A 552 -4.83 6.86 19.14
CA ASP A 552 -4.13 5.80 19.84
C ASP A 552 -3.10 5.07 18.96
N VAL A 553 -2.94 5.51 17.70
CA VAL A 553 -1.93 5.00 16.78
C VAL A 553 -0.60 5.71 17.02
N PHE A 554 0.34 5.01 17.62
CA PHE A 554 1.68 5.53 17.92
C PHE A 554 2.76 5.05 16.95
N THR A 555 2.52 3.91 16.33
CA THR A 555 3.50 3.22 15.50
C THR A 555 2.81 2.68 14.26
N LEU A 556 3.42 2.88 13.10
CA LEU A 556 3.02 2.23 11.85
C LEU A 556 4.14 1.33 11.34
N PRO A 557 3.80 0.16 10.79
CA PRO A 557 4.76 -0.63 10.05
C PRO A 557 5.07 0.05 8.73
N ALA A 558 6.34 0.02 8.34
CA ALA A 558 6.80 0.57 7.07
C ALA A 558 7.75 -0.40 6.37
N ASN A 559 7.92 -0.20 5.08
CA ASN A 559 8.86 -0.96 4.26
C ASN A 559 9.73 0.00 3.48
N GLU A 560 11.05 -0.19 3.56
CA GLU A 560 12.01 0.56 2.75
C GLU A 560 12.38 -0.25 1.51
N THR A 561 12.36 0.40 0.38
CA THR A 561 12.79 -0.16 -0.91
C THR A 561 13.83 0.76 -1.53
N LEU A 562 14.74 0.20 -2.31
CA LEU A 562 15.69 0.95 -3.12
C LEU A 562 15.21 0.99 -4.56
N GLY A 563 15.32 2.15 -5.17
CA GLY A 563 14.99 2.40 -6.57
C GLY A 563 16.06 3.22 -7.26
N GLU A 564 15.83 3.48 -8.53
CA GLU A 564 16.61 4.37 -9.39
C GLU A 564 15.67 5.29 -10.17
N GLY A 565 16.16 6.40 -10.73
CA GLY A 565 15.28 7.35 -11.40
C GLY A 565 15.97 8.33 -12.34
N LEU A 566 15.13 9.13 -12.99
CA LEU A 566 15.52 10.29 -13.80
C LEU A 566 14.72 11.49 -13.33
N PHE A 567 15.41 12.54 -12.93
CA PHE A 567 14.79 13.81 -12.55
C PHE A 567 14.95 14.83 -13.67
N PHE A 568 13.86 15.52 -14.00
CA PHE A 568 13.80 16.56 -15.01
C PHE A 568 13.36 17.88 -14.38
N GLU A 569 14.16 18.91 -14.48
CA GLU A 569 13.82 20.27 -14.09
C GLU A 569 13.62 21.14 -15.33
N PHE A 570 12.38 21.58 -15.53
CA PHE A 570 12.03 22.45 -16.64
C PHE A 570 12.49 23.90 -16.39
N SER A 571 12.84 24.60 -17.45
CA SER A 571 13.14 26.02 -17.39
C SER A 571 11.87 26.85 -17.17
N ASN A 572 11.72 27.42 -15.97
CA ASN A 572 10.59 28.32 -15.68
C ASN A 572 10.57 29.53 -16.62
N GLN A 573 11.74 30.09 -16.92
CA GLN A 573 11.87 31.21 -17.86
C GLN A 573 11.32 30.87 -19.25
N TYR A 574 11.68 29.70 -19.77
CA TYR A 574 11.18 29.25 -21.06
C TYR A 574 9.68 28.92 -21.04
N ILE A 575 9.18 28.33 -19.93
CA ILE A 575 7.74 28.10 -19.76
C ILE A 575 6.97 29.43 -19.79
N ASP A 576 7.42 30.45 -19.06
CA ASP A 576 6.75 31.75 -18.99
C ASP A 576 6.76 32.46 -20.36
N GLU A 577 7.89 32.38 -21.08
CA GLU A 577 8.01 32.93 -22.43
C GLU A 577 7.12 32.18 -23.44
N TRP A 578 7.12 30.85 -23.40
CA TRP A 578 6.27 30.01 -24.21
C TRP A 578 4.78 30.30 -23.96
N VAL A 579 4.33 30.39 -22.71
CA VAL A 579 2.95 30.75 -22.36
C VAL A 579 2.61 32.13 -22.94
N LYS A 580 3.48 33.12 -22.75
CA LYS A 580 3.26 34.49 -23.25
C LYS A 580 3.10 34.52 -24.76
N ASN A 581 3.94 33.81 -25.50
CA ASN A 581 3.95 33.79 -26.96
C ASN A 581 2.75 33.03 -27.55
N ASN A 582 2.21 32.05 -26.83
CA ASN A 582 1.14 31.17 -27.28
C ASN A 582 -0.20 31.37 -26.54
N LEU A 583 -0.33 32.44 -25.76
CA LEU A 583 -1.45 32.64 -24.84
C LEU A 583 -2.82 32.48 -25.53
N THR A 584 -3.01 33.02 -26.71
CA THR A 584 -4.28 32.93 -27.45
C THR A 584 -4.65 31.49 -27.81
N TYR A 585 -3.69 30.69 -28.24
CA TYR A 585 -3.92 29.28 -28.57
C TYR A 585 -4.20 28.46 -27.32
N LEU A 586 -3.43 28.70 -26.27
CA LEU A 586 -3.57 28.00 -24.98
C LEU A 586 -4.89 28.34 -24.31
N ASP A 587 -5.28 29.63 -24.26
CA ASP A 587 -6.56 30.03 -23.70
C ASP A 587 -7.74 29.41 -24.46
N ASN A 588 -7.72 29.44 -25.78
CA ASN A 588 -8.77 28.82 -26.60
C ASN A 588 -8.86 27.29 -26.36
N ARG A 589 -7.71 26.61 -26.26
CA ARG A 589 -7.65 25.16 -26.03
C ARG A 589 -8.18 24.76 -24.65
N PHE A 590 -7.91 25.57 -23.64
CA PHE A 590 -8.22 25.27 -22.25
C PHE A 590 -9.39 26.05 -21.67
N GLU A 591 -10.03 26.96 -22.44
CA GLU A 591 -11.10 27.86 -21.97
C GLU A 591 -12.24 27.11 -21.28
N LYS A 592 -12.79 26.09 -21.93
CA LYS A 592 -13.87 25.27 -21.40
C LYS A 592 -13.46 24.55 -20.11
N TYR A 593 -12.22 24.10 -20.06
CA TYR A 593 -11.68 23.38 -18.93
C TYR A 593 -11.61 24.22 -17.66
N PHE A 594 -11.29 25.51 -17.79
CA PHE A 594 -11.15 26.43 -16.65
C PHE A 594 -12.45 27.13 -16.24
N LYS A 595 -13.46 27.20 -17.11
CA LYS A 595 -14.74 27.86 -16.82
C LYS A 595 -15.58 27.16 -15.75
N ASP A 596 -15.53 25.84 -15.67
CA ASP A 596 -16.41 25.03 -14.81
C ASP A 596 -15.79 24.68 -13.44
N ILE A 597 -14.69 25.30 -13.05
CA ILE A 597 -14.05 25.05 -11.77
C ILE A 597 -14.64 25.95 -10.69
N PRO A 598 -15.32 25.40 -9.67
CA PRO A 598 -15.92 26.22 -8.61
C PRO A 598 -14.86 26.99 -7.83
N ASN A 599 -15.14 28.24 -7.55
CA ASN A 599 -14.34 29.11 -6.65
C ASN A 599 -14.54 28.64 -5.19
N THR A 600 -13.99 27.50 -4.81
CA THR A 600 -14.10 27.00 -3.44
C THR A 600 -12.75 27.07 -2.74
N ASN A 601 -12.72 27.80 -1.62
CA ASN A 601 -11.61 27.90 -0.68
C ASN A 601 -11.38 26.59 0.14
N SER A 602 -11.75 25.44 -0.37
CA SER A 602 -11.54 24.17 0.33
C SER A 602 -10.09 23.71 0.15
N GLN A 603 -9.36 23.65 1.25
CA GLN A 603 -7.97 23.21 1.42
C GLN A 603 -7.76 21.72 1.19
N GLY A 604 -8.40 21.10 0.24
CA GLY A 604 -8.13 19.72 -0.15
C GLY A 604 -7.25 19.65 -1.39
N LEU A 605 -6.28 18.76 -1.42
CA LEU A 605 -5.51 18.35 -2.59
C LEU A 605 -6.43 17.78 -3.67
N ASN A 606 -7.10 18.68 -4.36
CA ASN A 606 -8.02 18.35 -5.42
C ASN A 606 -7.27 18.51 -6.75
N SER A 607 -7.23 17.46 -7.57
CA SER A 607 -6.60 17.50 -8.90
C SER A 607 -7.11 18.67 -9.73
N LYS A 608 -8.41 19.00 -9.65
CA LYS A 608 -8.97 20.18 -10.31
C LYS A 608 -8.37 21.50 -9.80
N MET A 609 -8.19 21.64 -8.49
CA MET A 609 -7.59 22.85 -7.91
C MET A 609 -6.10 22.96 -8.25
N LYS A 610 -5.36 21.87 -8.24
CA LYS A 610 -3.97 21.85 -8.72
C LYS A 610 -3.88 22.28 -10.18
N ILE A 611 -4.72 21.73 -11.03
CA ILE A 611 -4.75 22.08 -12.45
C ILE A 611 -5.12 23.56 -12.62
N TYR A 612 -6.13 24.05 -11.90
CA TYR A 612 -6.52 25.45 -11.95
C TYR A 612 -5.39 26.39 -11.54
N ASN A 613 -4.71 26.08 -10.44
CA ASN A 613 -3.63 26.92 -9.91
C ASN A 613 -2.39 26.91 -10.81
N ASN A 614 -2.08 25.77 -11.44
CA ASN A 614 -0.88 25.59 -12.23
C ASN A 614 -1.12 25.61 -13.75
N LYS A 615 -2.39 25.58 -14.18
CA LYS A 615 -2.82 25.67 -15.59
C LYS A 615 -1.95 24.85 -16.57
N TYR A 616 -1.37 25.52 -17.53
CA TYR A 616 -0.61 24.92 -18.63
C TYR A 616 0.62 24.16 -18.14
N LYS A 617 1.25 24.60 -17.04
CA LYS A 617 2.39 23.91 -16.43
C LYS A 617 2.02 22.50 -15.97
N GLN A 618 0.83 22.33 -15.40
CA GLN A 618 0.34 21.00 -14.99
C GLN A 618 0.18 20.07 -16.19
N PHE A 619 -0.51 20.52 -17.22
CA PHE A 619 -0.68 19.74 -18.45
C PHE A 619 0.65 19.40 -19.12
N LEU A 620 1.56 20.37 -19.21
CA LEU A 620 2.87 20.21 -19.83
C LEU A 620 3.70 19.13 -19.13
N ILE A 621 3.97 19.33 -17.85
CA ILE A 621 4.89 18.44 -17.10
C ILE A 621 4.28 17.06 -16.93
N HIS A 622 2.98 16.97 -16.66
CA HIS A 622 2.31 15.69 -16.50
C HIS A 622 2.24 14.89 -17.81
N SER A 623 1.88 15.55 -18.94
CA SER A 623 1.89 14.90 -20.26
C SER A 623 3.30 14.47 -20.68
N PHE A 624 4.32 15.28 -20.38
CA PHE A 624 5.71 14.89 -20.60
C PHE A 624 6.10 13.67 -19.78
N SER A 625 5.73 13.61 -18.50
CA SER A 625 5.99 12.45 -17.65
C SER A 625 5.41 11.16 -18.24
N HIS A 626 4.15 11.21 -18.67
CA HIS A 626 3.49 10.06 -19.28
C HIS A 626 4.14 9.64 -20.61
N MET A 627 4.49 10.60 -21.45
CA MET A 627 5.23 10.35 -22.68
C MET A 627 6.55 9.63 -22.39
N MET A 628 7.30 10.14 -21.40
CA MET A 628 8.57 9.55 -20.99
C MET A 628 8.41 8.14 -20.41
N MET A 629 7.44 7.92 -19.51
CA MET A 629 7.22 6.59 -18.92
C MET A 629 6.89 5.55 -19.99
N ARG A 630 6.08 5.92 -20.97
CA ARG A 630 5.73 5.03 -22.10
C ARG A 630 6.94 4.76 -23.02
N GLU A 631 7.79 5.73 -23.27
CA GLU A 631 8.99 5.53 -24.08
C GLU A 631 10.06 4.70 -23.35
N LEU A 632 10.20 4.91 -22.04
CA LEU A 632 11.09 4.12 -21.19
C LEU A 632 10.65 2.65 -21.06
N GLU A 633 9.35 2.35 -21.15
CA GLU A 633 8.86 0.97 -21.23
C GLU A 633 9.47 0.22 -22.42
N PHE A 634 9.51 0.86 -23.59
CA PHE A 634 10.10 0.26 -24.78
C PHE A 634 11.64 0.14 -24.70
N THR A 635 12.28 1.13 -24.08
CA THR A 635 13.75 1.22 -24.07
C THR A 635 14.39 0.39 -22.96
N CYS A 636 13.80 0.40 -21.76
CA CYS A 636 14.33 -0.31 -20.60
C CYS A 636 13.71 -1.71 -20.41
N GLY A 637 12.57 -1.96 -21.04
CA GLY A 637 11.81 -3.20 -20.83
C GLY A 637 11.09 -3.26 -19.47
N TYR A 638 11.02 -2.14 -18.73
CA TYR A 638 10.23 -2.07 -17.51
C TYR A 638 8.76 -1.83 -17.89
N PRO A 639 7.81 -2.66 -17.41
CA PRO A 639 6.41 -2.35 -17.59
C PRO A 639 6.07 -1.01 -16.92
N THR A 640 5.19 -0.19 -17.51
CA THR A 640 4.78 1.10 -16.93
C THR A 640 4.31 0.98 -15.48
N ALA A 641 3.72 -0.16 -15.09
CA ALA A 641 3.31 -0.42 -13.72
C ALA A 641 4.47 -0.53 -12.70
N SER A 642 5.71 -0.75 -13.16
CA SER A 642 6.91 -0.77 -12.29
C SER A 642 7.61 0.58 -12.21
N LEU A 643 7.16 1.58 -12.98
CA LEU A 643 7.58 2.97 -12.89
C LEU A 643 6.57 3.77 -12.07
N LYS A 644 7.05 4.82 -11.43
CA LYS A 644 6.22 5.85 -10.78
C LYS A 644 6.72 7.23 -11.19
N GLU A 645 5.78 8.16 -11.24
CA GLU A 645 6.12 9.58 -11.33
C GLU A 645 6.01 10.25 -9.98
N ARG A 646 6.73 11.35 -9.83
CA ARG A 646 6.63 12.29 -8.73
C ARG A 646 6.63 13.69 -9.29
N LEU A 647 5.47 14.35 -9.25
CA LEU A 647 5.27 15.65 -9.87
C LEU A 647 5.62 16.77 -8.88
N TYR A 648 6.47 17.68 -9.31
CA TYR A 648 6.85 18.92 -8.60
C TYR A 648 6.35 20.10 -9.39
N ILE A 649 5.12 20.50 -9.15
CA ILE A 649 4.44 21.54 -9.90
C ILE A 649 3.78 22.53 -8.93
N SER A 650 4.30 23.75 -8.87
CA SER A 650 3.71 24.86 -8.13
C SER A 650 4.06 26.19 -8.77
N SER A 651 3.08 27.08 -8.86
CA SER A 651 3.24 28.45 -9.35
C SER A 651 2.59 29.46 -8.41
N VAL A 652 1.95 28.99 -7.33
CA VAL A 652 1.12 29.82 -6.44
C VAL A 652 1.99 30.65 -5.50
N ASN A 653 3.03 30.03 -4.94
CA ASN A 653 3.96 30.68 -4.04
C ASN A 653 5.23 31.10 -4.79
N PRO A 654 5.50 32.42 -4.96
CA PRO A 654 6.70 32.88 -5.68
C PRO A 654 8.02 32.42 -5.09
N GLN A 655 8.05 32.05 -3.80
CA GLN A 655 9.23 31.55 -3.11
C GLN A 655 9.42 30.03 -3.27
N ARG A 656 8.42 29.33 -3.81
CA ARG A 656 8.39 27.87 -3.92
C ARG A 656 7.90 27.41 -5.28
N ILE A 657 8.42 28.04 -6.33
CA ILE A 657 8.10 27.66 -7.71
C ILE A 657 8.75 26.32 -8.01
N MET A 658 7.94 25.34 -8.38
CA MET A 658 8.39 24.01 -8.77
C MET A 658 7.99 23.73 -10.22
N SER A 659 8.92 23.19 -11.01
CA SER A 659 8.70 22.82 -12.41
C SER A 659 9.53 21.59 -12.76
N GLY A 660 9.15 20.45 -12.23
CA GLY A 660 9.92 19.23 -12.45
C GLY A 660 9.13 17.95 -12.30
N VAL A 661 9.75 16.87 -12.67
CA VAL A 661 9.24 15.50 -12.47
C VAL A 661 10.39 14.55 -12.20
N LEU A 662 10.20 13.65 -11.27
CA LEU A 662 11.04 12.47 -11.05
C LEU A 662 10.28 11.25 -11.53
N ILE A 663 10.86 10.51 -12.47
CA ILE A 663 10.39 9.20 -12.91
C ILE A 663 11.31 8.16 -12.29
N TYR A 664 10.77 7.21 -11.53
CA TYR A 664 11.58 6.28 -10.74
C TYR A 664 10.97 4.88 -10.72
N THR A 665 11.82 3.89 -10.41
CA THR A 665 11.37 2.51 -10.26
C THR A 665 10.60 2.33 -8.97
N ALA A 666 9.47 1.62 -9.05
CA ALA A 666 8.67 1.21 -7.91
C ALA A 666 9.07 -0.18 -7.40
N GLU A 667 8.30 -0.71 -6.48
CA GLU A 667 8.47 -2.06 -5.92
C GLU A 667 8.64 -3.15 -7.00
N GLY A 668 9.53 -4.09 -6.75
CA GLY A 668 9.70 -5.30 -7.58
C GLY A 668 10.88 -5.29 -8.55
N SER A 669 11.64 -4.20 -8.63
CA SER A 669 12.85 -4.11 -9.47
C SER A 669 14.12 -4.67 -8.80
N GLU A 670 14.00 -5.30 -7.64
CA GLU A 670 15.16 -5.86 -6.93
C GLU A 670 15.87 -6.91 -7.79
N GLY A 671 17.15 -6.64 -8.06
CA GLY A 671 18.02 -7.50 -8.86
C GLY A 671 18.18 -7.07 -10.33
N SER A 672 17.51 -6.01 -10.78
CA SER A 672 17.67 -5.46 -12.14
C SER A 672 17.83 -3.93 -12.16
N MET A 673 18.52 -3.35 -11.15
CA MET A 673 18.83 -1.91 -11.12
C MET A 673 19.89 -1.57 -12.18
N GLY A 674 19.86 -0.33 -12.66
CA GLY A 674 20.78 0.22 -13.68
C GLY A 674 20.13 0.42 -15.06
N GLY A 675 18.95 -0.15 -15.31
CA GLY A 675 18.26 -0.01 -16.58
C GLY A 675 17.81 1.41 -16.87
N LEU A 676 17.19 2.07 -15.87
CA LEU A 676 16.69 3.43 -15.99
C LEU A 676 17.82 4.46 -15.97
N VAL A 677 18.76 4.31 -15.05
CA VAL A 677 19.94 5.18 -14.95
C VAL A 677 20.78 5.15 -16.23
N SER A 678 20.91 3.99 -16.89
CA SER A 678 21.66 3.88 -18.15
C SER A 678 21.06 4.69 -19.29
N GLN A 679 19.78 5.04 -19.24
CA GLN A 679 19.11 5.91 -20.19
C GLN A 679 19.39 7.40 -19.94
N GLY A 680 19.89 7.76 -18.78
CA GLY A 680 20.31 9.12 -18.45
C GLY A 680 21.64 9.57 -19.06
N GLU A 681 22.21 8.83 -20.01
CA GLU A 681 23.35 9.32 -20.80
C GLU A 681 22.88 10.40 -21.79
N SER A 682 23.72 11.43 -21.96
CA SER A 682 23.36 12.66 -22.68
C SER A 682 22.72 12.43 -24.08
N GLU A 683 23.33 11.57 -24.87
CA GLU A 683 22.82 11.27 -26.24
C GLU A 683 21.56 10.38 -26.20
N LYS A 684 21.51 9.41 -25.27
CA LYS A 684 20.38 8.50 -25.13
C LYS A 684 19.12 9.23 -24.66
N ILE A 685 19.25 10.12 -23.66
CA ILE A 685 18.10 10.86 -23.14
C ILE A 685 17.49 11.77 -24.21
N LEU A 686 18.34 12.40 -25.07
CA LEU A 686 17.87 13.17 -26.21
C LEU A 686 17.10 12.30 -27.19
N GLU A 687 17.63 11.13 -27.54
CA GLU A 687 16.99 10.19 -28.45
C GLU A 687 15.63 9.71 -27.90
N ILE A 688 15.54 9.39 -26.61
CA ILE A 688 14.30 8.97 -25.95
C ILE A 688 13.26 10.07 -25.98
N ILE A 689 13.64 11.31 -25.64
CA ILE A 689 12.74 12.46 -25.68
C ILE A 689 12.21 12.68 -27.08
N ILE A 690 13.08 12.70 -28.09
CA ILE A 690 12.67 12.88 -29.50
C ILE A 690 11.70 11.76 -29.93
N LYS A 691 12.04 10.50 -29.69
CA LYS A 691 11.16 9.37 -30.06
C LYS A 691 9.81 9.45 -29.35
N GLY A 692 9.78 9.83 -28.08
CA GLY A 692 8.54 10.01 -27.34
C GLY A 692 7.68 11.14 -27.91
N LEU A 693 8.29 12.26 -28.29
CA LEU A 693 7.60 13.37 -28.94
C LEU A 693 7.08 12.98 -30.34
N GLU A 694 7.90 12.32 -31.17
CA GLU A 694 7.48 11.82 -32.47
C GLU A 694 6.27 10.87 -32.38
N ARG A 695 6.25 9.97 -31.37
CA ARG A 695 5.09 9.10 -31.10
C ARG A 695 3.88 9.87 -30.60
N SER A 696 4.07 11.00 -29.93
CA SER A 696 2.98 11.83 -29.43
C SER A 696 2.25 12.60 -30.56
N ILE A 697 2.81 12.68 -31.75
CA ILE A 697 2.18 13.35 -32.93
C ILE A 697 0.93 12.58 -33.37
N THR A 698 0.94 11.24 -33.30
CA THR A 698 -0.14 10.40 -33.82
C THR A 698 -0.73 9.47 -32.77
N CYS A 699 -2.00 9.14 -32.93
CA CYS A 699 -2.70 8.15 -32.10
C CYS A 699 -3.58 7.27 -32.99
N SER A 700 -3.73 6.00 -32.64
CA SER A 700 -4.63 5.09 -33.35
C SER A 700 -6.11 5.52 -33.33
N SER A 701 -6.48 6.44 -32.43
CA SER A 701 -7.84 6.98 -32.28
C SER A 701 -8.01 8.37 -32.91
N ASP A 702 -7.02 8.89 -33.67
CA ASP A 702 -7.13 10.15 -34.38
C ASP A 702 -8.09 10.04 -35.58
N PRO A 703 -8.83 11.10 -35.96
CA PRO A 703 -8.76 12.47 -35.38
C PRO A 703 -9.53 12.66 -34.08
N LEU A 704 -10.36 11.71 -33.62
CA LEU A 704 -11.20 11.88 -32.43
C LEU A 704 -10.39 12.20 -31.15
N CYS A 705 -9.24 11.56 -30.99
CA CYS A 705 -8.38 11.84 -29.85
C CYS A 705 -7.70 13.21 -29.97
N TRP A 706 -7.23 13.58 -31.17
CA TRP A 706 -6.56 14.87 -31.41
C TRP A 706 -7.49 16.07 -31.20
N GLU A 707 -8.73 15.97 -31.71
CA GLU A 707 -9.74 17.00 -31.65
C GLU A 707 -10.52 17.03 -30.33
N SER A 708 -10.20 16.14 -29.40
CA SER A 708 -10.95 16.04 -28.13
C SER A 708 -10.89 17.34 -27.33
N GLU A 709 -12.05 17.84 -26.93
CA GLU A 709 -12.25 18.94 -25.98
C GLU A 709 -12.48 18.49 -24.54
N GLY A 710 -12.50 17.18 -24.30
CA GLY A 710 -12.67 16.54 -23.02
C GLY A 710 -12.95 15.05 -23.18
N GLN A 711 -12.20 14.21 -22.49
CA GLN A 711 -12.40 12.77 -22.43
C GLN A 711 -11.92 12.20 -21.09
N GLY A 712 -12.21 10.93 -20.88
CA GLY A 712 -11.87 10.26 -19.62
C GLY A 712 -12.77 10.65 -18.45
N ILE A 713 -12.27 10.50 -17.24
CA ILE A 713 -13.04 10.80 -16.02
C ILE A 713 -13.20 12.31 -15.89
N PHE A 714 -14.43 12.79 -15.81
CA PHE A 714 -14.80 14.20 -15.68
C PHE A 714 -14.38 15.11 -16.86
N ASP A 715 -14.13 14.51 -18.02
CA ASP A 715 -13.62 15.25 -19.20
C ASP A 715 -12.33 16.02 -18.91
N LEU A 716 -11.50 15.50 -17.97
CA LEU A 716 -10.28 16.16 -17.51
C LEU A 716 -9.06 15.91 -18.40
N ASN A 717 -9.14 15.01 -19.36
CA ASN A 717 -8.14 14.79 -20.39
C ASN A 717 -8.59 15.43 -21.69
N LEU A 718 -7.64 16.00 -22.42
CA LEU A 718 -7.88 16.54 -23.75
C LEU A 718 -7.40 15.52 -24.80
N SER A 719 -6.36 15.80 -25.58
CA SER A 719 -5.83 14.83 -26.55
C SER A 719 -5.00 13.75 -25.84
N ALA A 720 -5.62 12.93 -25.00
CA ALA A 720 -4.93 11.90 -24.21
C ALA A 720 -5.85 10.71 -23.93
N CYS A 721 -5.67 9.62 -24.66
CA CYS A 721 -6.44 8.39 -24.49
C CYS A 721 -5.55 7.22 -24.09
N PHE A 722 -6.18 6.06 -23.84
CA PHE A 722 -5.47 4.82 -23.48
C PHE A 722 -4.39 4.43 -24.50
N SER A 723 -4.63 4.65 -25.79
CA SER A 723 -3.67 4.28 -26.85
C SER A 723 -2.42 5.16 -26.88
N CYS A 724 -2.52 6.45 -26.51
CA CYS A 724 -1.41 7.39 -26.68
C CYS A 724 -0.77 7.89 -25.36
N SER A 725 -1.52 8.06 -24.27
CA SER A 725 -1.01 8.81 -23.12
C SER A 725 -1.21 8.14 -21.76
N LEU A 726 -2.29 7.37 -21.54
CA LEU A 726 -2.55 6.80 -20.23
C LEU A 726 -1.53 5.71 -19.86
N VAL A 727 -1.13 5.68 -18.59
CA VAL A 727 -0.25 4.67 -18.00
C VAL A 727 -1.02 3.87 -16.95
N ALA A 728 -0.39 2.87 -16.33
CA ALA A 728 -0.98 2.17 -15.20
C ALA A 728 -1.34 3.18 -14.09
N GLU A 729 -2.54 3.07 -13.49
CA GLU A 729 -2.99 4.00 -12.43
C GLU A 729 -2.05 4.03 -11.22
N THR A 730 -1.35 2.93 -10.95
CA THR A 730 -0.34 2.85 -9.89
C THR A 730 0.95 3.62 -10.18
N ALA A 731 1.17 4.00 -11.43
CA ALA A 731 2.33 4.76 -11.88
C ALA A 731 2.12 6.28 -11.83
N CYS A 732 0.87 6.72 -11.95
CA CYS A 732 0.49 8.13 -12.02
C CYS A 732 0.01 8.68 -10.67
N GLU A 733 0.54 9.84 -10.24
CA GLU A 733 0.10 10.50 -9.00
C GLU A 733 -1.29 11.15 -9.13
N GLU A 734 -1.69 11.54 -10.33
CA GLU A 734 -2.95 12.27 -10.61
C GLU A 734 -4.01 11.37 -11.27
N MET A 735 -3.89 10.04 -11.14
CA MET A 735 -4.88 9.08 -11.65
C MET A 735 -5.20 9.24 -13.16
N ASN A 736 -4.20 9.53 -13.96
CA ASN A 736 -4.32 9.82 -15.38
C ASN A 736 -5.25 11.03 -15.71
N LEU A 737 -5.31 12.06 -14.85
CA LEU A 737 -6.13 13.24 -15.05
C LEU A 737 -5.29 14.47 -15.42
N GLY A 738 -5.77 15.31 -16.33
CA GLY A 738 -5.07 16.53 -16.73
C GLY A 738 -3.95 16.27 -17.74
N LEU A 739 -4.23 15.51 -18.77
CA LEU A 739 -3.30 15.14 -19.84
C LEU A 739 -3.72 15.73 -21.18
N ASP A 740 -2.75 16.22 -21.96
CA ASP A 740 -2.92 16.68 -23.33
C ASP A 740 -1.62 16.52 -24.12
N ARG A 741 -1.51 15.55 -25.02
CA ARG A 741 -0.30 15.38 -25.82
C ARG A 741 -0.03 16.53 -26.80
N ARG A 742 -1.09 17.31 -27.19
CA ARG A 742 -0.92 18.47 -28.05
C ARG A 742 -0.06 19.55 -27.41
N ILE A 743 -0.12 19.71 -26.11
CA ILE A 743 0.72 20.69 -25.40
C ILE A 743 2.22 20.42 -25.59
N LEU A 744 2.59 19.20 -25.94
CA LEU A 744 3.98 18.82 -26.23
C LEU A 744 4.37 19.10 -27.69
N VAL A 745 3.47 18.77 -28.66
CA VAL A 745 3.86 18.60 -30.08
C VAL A 745 3.00 19.35 -31.09
N ASP A 746 2.00 20.12 -30.68
CA ASP A 746 1.14 20.87 -31.60
C ASP A 746 1.95 21.89 -32.41
N GLU A 747 1.68 22.03 -33.72
CA GLU A 747 2.40 22.94 -34.62
C GLU A 747 2.26 24.44 -34.27
N ASN A 748 1.18 24.81 -33.58
CA ASN A 748 0.90 26.21 -33.24
C ASN A 748 1.34 26.59 -31.82
N PHE A 749 1.32 25.63 -30.85
CA PHE A 749 1.59 25.94 -29.44
C PHE A 749 2.36 24.84 -28.69
N GLY A 750 2.77 23.76 -29.36
CA GLY A 750 3.52 22.68 -28.72
C GLY A 750 4.82 23.14 -28.09
N TYR A 751 5.02 22.85 -26.80
CA TYR A 751 6.20 23.29 -26.06
C TYR A 751 7.52 22.79 -26.66
N PHE A 752 7.54 21.58 -27.23
CA PHE A 752 8.71 20.96 -27.86
C PHE A 752 8.65 20.94 -29.38
N TYR A 753 7.73 21.68 -30.02
CA TYR A 753 7.56 21.64 -31.47
C TYR A 753 8.85 21.96 -32.23
N ASP A 754 9.60 22.97 -31.80
CA ASP A 754 10.85 23.36 -32.40
C ASP A 754 11.91 22.24 -32.35
N LEU A 755 11.91 21.41 -31.33
CA LEU A 755 12.85 20.30 -31.18
C LEU A 755 12.63 19.19 -32.23
N ILE A 756 11.38 19.00 -32.66
CA ILE A 756 11.02 17.95 -33.64
C ILE A 756 10.90 18.49 -35.10
N SER A 757 10.72 19.79 -35.26
CA SER A 757 10.56 20.44 -36.60
C SER A 757 11.90 20.71 -37.30
N ILE A 758 13.02 20.67 -36.60
CA ILE A 758 14.37 20.93 -37.13
C ILE A 758 14.95 19.71 -37.87
N LYS A 759 14.27 18.58 -37.86
CA LYS A 759 14.62 17.42 -38.70
C LYS A 759 13.93 17.50 -40.04
#